data_3636030f857c2d32cb097834aff56966
#
_entry.id   3636030f857c2d32cb097834aff56966
#
_cell.length_a   1.000
_cell.length_b   1.000
_cell.length_c   1.000
_cell.angle_alpha   90.00
_cell.angle_beta   90.00
_cell.angle_gamma   90.00
#
_symmetry.space_group_name_H-M   'P 1'
#
loop_
_entity.id
_entity.type
_entity.pdbx_description
1 polymer ?
#
loop_
_entity_poly.entity_id
_entity_poly.type
_entity_poly.pdbx_seq_one_letter_code
_entity_poly.pdbx_strand_id
1 'polypeptide(L)'
;MFGLFLLASVLLLGLIIAELLVGGGNVTLSDVLQAPSRPQSLAQIIIETIRLPRALAAVLVGAALAAAGVIMQTVLRNPLAAPDILAVTSGAQLALIIASLLLPFAFPGFLATILGGAIGGGLCLLVGGGLRAQPVRLALAGVAISLAFSALSSAIVLMADDRASGILLWSSGLLEQSGWTRVASLAPAILAGILLLALLGRQFDVMALGNDMASGLGLGKAPAIIGLLATVVLSGAAVSIAGPIGFIGLAVPNFLRAVGFHKHGLLLPAAGLLGAVALLAADVAAQLLSSPGTIIPAGVFAACFAAPVLILVLRRIKGETRTRANVVSQKVLFQRKTVLYPVLAGLMVAAFLLGLLFGDGVAGWQTDWNTVYALRMPRVLIAMGAGALLACAGLLLQLVTRNPLSGPETLGLSQGAALAGLAGLLIGVVPGSPLFALLALLGAGLVVLCISLLSIRMSPERTALTGIAVAASLAALSTIIVIEAKLQVAEALSWLAGSTHGRNWQDVTALAPWLVLIPLMMILARWFDILAMGRDEAESIGLNTMSARIWTMLLASLAVAGAVATVGAIGFVGLIAPHAARLCSGARYRQLVPVTALIGAILTAFADMFGRTLIAPQEIPTGIVTAFIGAPLFILLMRRQSR
;
A
#
# COMPACT_ATOMS: atom_id res chain seq x y z
N MET A 1 -22.51 23.16 -11.22
CA MET A 1 -21.38 22.73 -12.06
C MET A 1 -20.46 23.89 -12.45
N PHE A 2 -20.98 24.95 -13.09
CA PHE A 2 -20.18 26.11 -13.49
C PHE A 2 -19.40 26.74 -12.30
N GLY A 3 -20.06 26.91 -11.15
CA GLY A 3 -19.41 27.46 -9.96
C GLY A 3 -18.21 26.64 -9.44
N LEU A 4 -18.24 25.30 -9.58
CA LEU A 4 -17.11 24.44 -9.21
C LEU A 4 -15.92 24.65 -10.15
N PHE A 5 -16.16 24.74 -11.48
CA PHE A 5 -15.10 25.05 -12.45
C PHE A 5 -14.46 26.41 -12.17
N LEU A 6 -15.29 27.44 -11.94
CA LEU A 6 -14.78 28.76 -11.64
C LEU A 6 -13.95 28.76 -10.35
N LEU A 7 -14.47 28.18 -9.26
CA LEU A 7 -13.78 28.06 -7.99
C LEU A 7 -12.46 27.31 -8.13
N ALA A 8 -12.47 26.15 -8.80
CA ALA A 8 -11.27 25.35 -9.00
C ALA A 8 -10.23 26.08 -9.88
N SER A 9 -10.66 26.83 -10.89
CA SER A 9 -9.75 27.64 -11.73
C SER A 9 -9.12 28.79 -10.96
N VAL A 10 -9.90 29.49 -10.12
CA VAL A 10 -9.39 30.56 -9.25
C VAL A 10 -8.42 29.99 -8.21
N LEU A 11 -8.76 28.85 -7.60
CA LEU A 11 -7.87 28.16 -6.67
C LEU A 11 -6.57 27.70 -7.35
N LEU A 12 -6.65 27.15 -8.56
CA LEU A 12 -5.47 26.74 -9.32
C LEU A 12 -4.52 27.92 -9.57
N LEU A 13 -5.07 29.06 -10.02
CA LEU A 13 -4.29 30.27 -10.25
C LEU A 13 -3.65 30.78 -8.95
N GLY A 14 -4.41 30.84 -7.85
CA GLY A 14 -3.90 31.24 -6.55
C GLY A 14 -2.78 30.30 -6.04
N LEU A 15 -2.93 28.99 -6.23
CA LEU A 15 -1.92 28.01 -5.86
C LEU A 15 -0.68 28.08 -6.75
N ILE A 16 -0.81 28.37 -8.06
CA ILE A 16 0.36 28.60 -8.93
C ILE A 16 1.14 29.81 -8.42
N ILE A 17 0.46 30.91 -8.09
CA ILE A 17 1.13 32.09 -7.52
C ILE A 17 1.79 31.75 -6.18
N ALA A 18 1.11 31.00 -5.32
CA ALA A 18 1.68 30.56 -4.04
C ALA A 18 2.93 29.69 -4.25
N GLU A 19 2.91 28.74 -5.19
CA GLU A 19 4.04 27.88 -5.55
C GLU A 19 5.26 28.71 -6.01
N LEU A 20 5.01 29.77 -6.79
CA LEU A 20 6.06 30.65 -7.27
C LEU A 20 6.65 31.56 -6.16
N LEU A 21 5.90 31.82 -5.11
CA LEU A 21 6.32 32.68 -3.98
C LEU A 21 6.93 31.88 -2.81
N VAL A 22 6.46 30.64 -2.58
CA VAL A 22 6.91 29.78 -1.48
C VAL A 22 8.26 29.15 -1.79
N GLY A 23 9.14 29.02 -0.79
CA GLY A 23 10.45 28.36 -0.90
C GLY A 23 11.61 29.33 -0.63
N GLY A 24 12.85 28.80 -0.65
CA GLY A 24 14.06 29.62 -0.37
C GLY A 24 14.33 30.69 -1.43
N GLY A 25 14.92 31.83 -1.04
CA GLY A 25 15.44 32.83 -1.98
C GLY A 25 14.63 34.11 -2.13
N ASN A 26 13.95 34.62 -1.08
CA ASN A 26 13.30 35.94 -1.01
C ASN A 26 12.66 36.43 -2.34
N VAL A 27 11.83 35.61 -2.93
CA VAL A 27 11.13 35.92 -4.19
C VAL A 27 9.91 36.79 -3.91
N THR A 28 9.79 37.90 -4.62
CA THR A 28 8.66 38.85 -4.51
C THR A 28 7.67 38.66 -5.66
N LEU A 29 6.44 39.17 -5.51
CA LEU A 29 5.44 39.15 -6.57
C LEU A 29 5.91 39.90 -7.82
N SER A 30 6.72 40.97 -7.65
CA SER A 30 7.32 41.68 -8.79
C SER A 30 8.29 40.84 -9.58
N ASP A 31 9.05 39.95 -8.91
CA ASP A 31 9.95 39.00 -9.59
C ASP A 31 9.16 37.98 -10.40
N VAL A 32 8.03 37.50 -9.89
CA VAL A 32 7.14 36.57 -10.59
C VAL A 32 6.57 37.20 -11.87
N LEU A 33 6.14 38.46 -11.81
CA LEU A 33 5.56 39.16 -12.96
C LEU A 33 6.60 39.53 -14.03
N GLN A 34 7.85 39.74 -13.65
CA GLN A 34 8.94 40.12 -14.55
C GLN A 34 9.74 38.94 -15.08
N ALA A 35 9.73 37.79 -14.41
CA ALA A 35 10.51 36.62 -14.78
C ALA A 35 10.34 36.18 -16.26
N PRO A 36 9.12 36.18 -16.87
CA PRO A 36 8.95 35.72 -18.25
C PRO A 36 9.59 36.62 -19.32
N SER A 37 9.97 37.86 -18.98
CA SER A 37 10.43 38.85 -19.96
C SER A 37 11.95 38.90 -20.18
N ARG A 38 12.76 38.38 -19.34
CA ARG A 38 14.22 38.09 -19.32
C ARG A 38 14.69 38.10 -17.88
N PRO A 39 15.07 36.97 -17.29
CA PRO A 39 15.51 36.92 -15.92
C PRO A 39 16.82 37.71 -15.75
N GLN A 40 16.78 38.76 -14.92
CA GLN A 40 17.95 39.61 -14.62
C GLN A 40 18.45 39.38 -13.18
N SER A 41 17.63 38.80 -12.31
CA SER A 41 17.96 38.53 -10.92
C SER A 41 18.03 37.02 -10.63
N LEU A 42 18.77 36.65 -9.58
CA LEU A 42 18.82 35.27 -9.11
C LEU A 42 17.41 34.74 -8.77
N ALA A 43 16.55 35.59 -8.19
CA ALA A 43 15.17 35.24 -7.88
C ALA A 43 14.38 34.86 -9.16
N GLN A 44 14.53 35.61 -10.23
CA GLN A 44 13.85 35.34 -11.51
C GLN A 44 14.39 34.07 -12.19
N ILE A 45 15.71 33.81 -12.09
CA ILE A 45 16.30 32.55 -12.58
C ILE A 45 15.73 31.36 -11.82
N ILE A 46 15.60 31.43 -10.49
CA ILE A 46 15.01 30.38 -9.65
C ILE A 46 13.55 30.14 -10.06
N ILE A 47 12.78 31.21 -10.32
CA ILE A 47 11.41 31.06 -10.79
C ILE A 47 11.36 30.32 -12.12
N GLU A 48 12.15 30.73 -13.10
CA GLU A 48 12.08 30.18 -14.45
C GLU A 48 12.62 28.74 -14.52
N THR A 49 13.72 28.44 -13.82
CA THR A 49 14.40 27.15 -13.96
C THR A 49 13.96 26.08 -12.97
N ILE A 50 13.39 26.46 -11.82
CA ILE A 50 13.02 25.52 -10.76
C ILE A 50 11.51 25.56 -10.45
N ARG A 51 10.95 26.75 -10.14
CA ARG A 51 9.58 26.84 -9.62
C ARG A 51 8.50 26.69 -10.70
N LEU A 52 8.67 27.31 -11.85
CA LEU A 52 7.72 27.16 -12.96
C LEU A 52 7.65 25.72 -13.48
N PRO A 53 8.79 25.01 -13.74
CA PRO A 53 8.75 23.60 -14.10
C PRO A 53 8.10 22.73 -13.03
N ARG A 54 8.33 23.03 -11.72
CA ARG A 54 7.72 22.31 -10.61
C ARG A 54 6.21 22.52 -10.55
N ALA A 55 5.74 23.77 -10.63
CA ALA A 55 4.31 24.09 -10.67
C ALA A 55 3.60 23.40 -11.85
N LEU A 56 4.20 23.43 -13.06
CA LEU A 56 3.67 22.76 -14.22
C LEU A 56 3.68 21.24 -14.07
N ALA A 57 4.72 20.67 -13.45
CA ALA A 57 4.78 19.25 -13.13
C ALA A 57 3.60 18.85 -12.22
N ALA A 58 3.32 19.61 -11.15
CA ALA A 58 2.19 19.36 -10.26
C ALA A 58 0.85 19.40 -11.00
N VAL A 59 0.64 20.39 -11.85
CA VAL A 59 -0.59 20.54 -12.68
C VAL A 59 -0.76 19.35 -13.61
N LEU A 60 0.26 19.00 -14.38
CA LEU A 60 0.19 17.93 -15.37
C LEU A 60 0.03 16.54 -14.73
N VAL A 61 0.80 16.26 -13.68
CA VAL A 61 0.76 14.97 -12.96
C VAL A 61 -0.59 14.80 -12.27
N GLY A 62 -1.08 15.83 -11.57
CA GLY A 62 -2.38 15.80 -10.91
C GLY A 62 -3.53 15.58 -11.89
N ALA A 63 -3.51 16.28 -13.02
CA ALA A 63 -4.49 16.12 -14.09
C ALA A 63 -4.44 14.73 -14.73
N ALA A 64 -3.23 14.21 -15.01
CA ALA A 64 -3.03 12.90 -15.61
C ALA A 64 -3.55 11.77 -14.71
N LEU A 65 -3.20 11.78 -13.41
CA LEU A 65 -3.62 10.76 -12.45
C LEU A 65 -5.14 10.78 -12.23
N ALA A 66 -5.74 11.97 -12.11
CA ALA A 66 -7.19 12.11 -11.94
C ALA A 66 -7.95 11.62 -13.19
N ALA A 67 -7.52 11.99 -14.40
CA ALA A 67 -8.11 11.52 -15.65
C ALA A 67 -7.96 9.99 -15.80
N ALA A 68 -6.78 9.44 -15.50
CA ALA A 68 -6.53 8.01 -15.47
C ALA A 68 -7.49 7.28 -14.53
N GLY A 69 -7.71 7.84 -13.33
CA GLY A 69 -8.66 7.31 -12.36
C GLY A 69 -10.10 7.29 -12.87
N VAL A 70 -10.58 8.36 -13.51
CA VAL A 70 -11.94 8.40 -14.11
C VAL A 70 -12.13 7.23 -15.06
N ILE A 71 -11.19 7.01 -15.97
CA ILE A 71 -11.28 5.97 -16.99
C ILE A 71 -11.18 4.58 -16.40
N MET A 72 -10.24 4.33 -15.49
CA MET A 72 -10.14 3.04 -14.83
C MET A 72 -11.42 2.66 -14.09
N GLN A 73 -11.99 3.61 -13.34
CA GLN A 73 -13.25 3.40 -12.63
C GLN A 73 -14.41 3.10 -13.58
N THR A 74 -14.42 3.73 -14.75
CA THR A 74 -15.47 3.53 -15.76
C THR A 74 -15.33 2.19 -16.47
N VAL A 75 -14.14 1.88 -16.98
CA VAL A 75 -13.87 0.67 -17.76
C VAL A 75 -14.03 -0.58 -16.90
N LEU A 76 -13.52 -0.54 -15.67
CA LEU A 76 -13.58 -1.65 -14.73
C LEU A 76 -14.86 -1.66 -13.88
N ARG A 77 -15.72 -0.63 -14.03
CA ARG A 77 -16.96 -0.44 -13.24
C ARG A 77 -16.74 -0.59 -11.75
N ASN A 78 -15.62 -0.11 -11.32
CA ASN A 78 -15.22 -0.21 -9.95
C ASN A 78 -14.82 1.19 -9.45
N PRO A 79 -15.58 1.79 -8.52
CA PRO A 79 -15.24 3.11 -7.98
C PRO A 79 -13.89 3.13 -7.24
N LEU A 80 -13.29 1.96 -7.04
CA LEU A 80 -12.03 1.75 -6.34
C LEU A 80 -10.87 1.56 -7.30
N ALA A 81 -11.14 1.48 -8.61
CA ALA A 81 -10.09 1.31 -9.60
C ALA A 81 -9.30 2.61 -9.72
N ALA A 82 -8.00 2.50 -9.53
CA ALA A 82 -7.03 3.58 -9.71
C ALA A 82 -5.67 2.98 -10.11
N PRO A 83 -4.79 3.75 -10.77
CA PRO A 83 -3.51 3.23 -11.25
C PRO A 83 -2.62 2.64 -10.16
N ASP A 84 -2.66 3.21 -8.96
CA ASP A 84 -1.94 2.76 -7.77
C ASP A 84 -2.49 1.43 -7.22
N ILE A 85 -3.81 1.25 -7.21
CA ILE A 85 -4.45 0.01 -6.74
C ILE A 85 -4.28 -1.15 -7.73
N LEU A 86 -4.20 -0.86 -9.03
CA LEU A 86 -4.11 -1.89 -10.08
C LEU A 86 -2.67 -2.19 -10.53
N ALA A 87 -1.70 -1.90 -9.69
CA ALA A 87 -0.28 -2.16 -9.88
C ALA A 87 0.37 -1.44 -11.10
N VAL A 88 -0.30 -0.47 -11.72
CA VAL A 88 0.28 0.31 -12.82
C VAL A 88 1.40 1.21 -12.31
N THR A 89 1.13 1.95 -11.23
CA THR A 89 2.10 2.88 -10.64
C THR A 89 3.29 2.17 -10.03
N SER A 90 3.07 1.09 -9.28
CA SER A 90 4.15 0.29 -8.68
C SER A 90 4.99 -0.45 -9.73
N GLY A 91 4.37 -0.91 -10.82
CA GLY A 91 5.07 -1.47 -11.97
C GLY A 91 5.94 -0.44 -12.70
N ALA A 92 5.41 0.76 -12.91
CA ALA A 92 6.15 1.88 -13.49
C ALA A 92 7.36 2.27 -12.62
N GLN A 93 7.16 2.34 -11.29
CA GLN A 93 8.22 2.62 -10.32
C GLN A 93 9.33 1.56 -10.37
N LEU A 94 8.97 0.29 -10.27
CA LEU A 94 9.92 -0.82 -10.30
C LEU A 94 10.74 -0.81 -11.59
N ALA A 95 10.10 -0.64 -12.73
CA ALA A 95 10.79 -0.63 -14.01
C ALA A 95 11.77 0.54 -14.14
N LEU A 96 11.43 1.72 -13.62
CA LEU A 96 12.34 2.86 -13.61
C LEU A 96 13.55 2.63 -12.67
N ILE A 97 13.33 2.04 -11.50
CA ILE A 97 14.40 1.67 -10.56
C ILE A 97 15.34 0.65 -11.22
N ILE A 98 14.80 -0.38 -11.87
CA ILE A 98 15.58 -1.37 -12.63
C ILE A 98 16.38 -0.67 -13.74
N ALA A 99 15.74 0.19 -14.52
CA ALA A 99 16.37 0.91 -15.62
C ALA A 99 17.51 1.83 -15.13
N SER A 100 17.34 2.46 -13.97
CA SER A 100 18.31 3.42 -13.44
C SER A 100 19.49 2.78 -12.72
N LEU A 101 19.30 1.62 -12.09
CA LEU A 101 20.31 1.01 -11.22
C LEU A 101 20.93 -0.27 -11.80
N LEU A 102 20.17 -1.08 -12.52
CA LEU A 102 20.60 -2.41 -12.95
C LEU A 102 20.96 -2.49 -14.43
N LEU A 103 20.44 -1.58 -15.29
CA LEU A 103 20.82 -1.62 -16.70
C LEU A 103 22.17 -0.93 -16.92
N PRO A 104 23.10 -1.56 -17.68
CA PRO A 104 24.41 -1.01 -17.96
C PRO A 104 24.40 0.11 -19.01
N PHE A 105 23.24 0.42 -19.59
CA PHE A 105 23.06 1.44 -20.62
C PHE A 105 21.89 2.37 -20.25
N ALA A 106 21.94 3.61 -20.75
CA ALA A 106 20.92 4.60 -20.51
C ALA A 106 19.61 4.21 -21.22
N PHE A 107 18.67 3.63 -20.45
CA PHE A 107 17.34 3.33 -20.96
C PHE A 107 16.40 4.51 -20.71
N PRO A 108 15.59 4.94 -21.71
CA PRO A 108 14.69 6.08 -21.54
C PRO A 108 13.68 5.83 -20.40
N GLY A 109 13.77 6.63 -19.34
CA GLY A 109 12.96 6.44 -18.12
C GLY A 109 11.46 6.42 -18.38
N PHE A 110 10.97 7.23 -19.33
CA PHE A 110 9.57 7.24 -19.72
C PHE A 110 9.11 5.90 -20.35
N LEU A 111 9.95 5.31 -21.21
CA LEU A 111 9.65 3.99 -21.77
C LEU A 111 9.66 2.90 -20.68
N ALA A 112 10.60 2.98 -19.75
CA ALA A 112 10.63 2.07 -18.60
C ALA A 112 9.35 2.15 -17.80
N THR A 113 8.86 3.36 -17.46
CA THR A 113 7.63 3.55 -16.70
C THR A 113 6.38 3.06 -17.43
N ILE A 114 6.27 3.29 -18.74
CA ILE A 114 5.16 2.77 -19.54
C ILE A 114 5.19 1.24 -19.58
N LEU A 115 6.33 0.63 -19.87
CA LEU A 115 6.47 -0.82 -19.94
C LEU A 115 6.16 -1.46 -18.57
N GLY A 116 6.73 -0.92 -17.50
CA GLY A 116 6.47 -1.39 -16.15
C GLY A 116 5.02 -1.25 -15.73
N GLY A 117 4.39 -0.12 -16.06
CA GLY A 117 2.98 0.11 -15.82
C GLY A 117 2.08 -0.83 -16.63
N ALA A 118 2.42 -1.10 -17.88
CA ALA A 118 1.72 -2.05 -18.73
C ALA A 118 1.85 -3.49 -18.20
N ILE A 119 3.05 -3.88 -17.74
CA ILE A 119 3.29 -5.20 -17.13
C ILE A 119 2.47 -5.32 -15.83
N GLY A 120 2.52 -4.31 -14.95
CA GLY A 120 1.78 -4.32 -13.69
C GLY A 120 0.28 -4.41 -13.88
N GLY A 121 -0.30 -3.52 -14.69
CA GLY A 121 -1.72 -3.52 -15.02
C GLY A 121 -2.15 -4.78 -15.79
N GLY A 122 -1.32 -5.25 -16.72
CA GLY A 122 -1.54 -6.49 -17.47
C GLY A 122 -1.56 -7.73 -16.57
N LEU A 123 -0.60 -7.86 -15.67
CA LEU A 123 -0.58 -8.93 -14.67
C LEU A 123 -1.80 -8.87 -13.75
N CYS A 124 -2.20 -7.66 -13.32
CA CYS A 124 -3.39 -7.47 -12.51
C CYS A 124 -4.65 -7.95 -13.24
N LEU A 125 -4.81 -7.60 -14.52
CA LEU A 125 -5.93 -8.08 -15.34
C LEU A 125 -5.89 -9.58 -15.56
N LEU A 126 -4.72 -10.16 -15.86
CA LEU A 126 -4.56 -11.59 -16.08
C LEU A 126 -4.90 -12.41 -14.82
N VAL A 127 -4.40 -11.97 -13.67
CA VAL A 127 -4.64 -12.61 -12.38
C VAL A 127 -6.07 -12.41 -11.90
N GLY A 128 -6.58 -11.19 -12.04
CA GLY A 128 -7.92 -10.80 -11.62
C GLY A 128 -9.05 -11.50 -12.40
N GLY A 129 -8.79 -11.99 -13.62
CA GLY A 129 -9.78 -12.64 -14.48
C GLY A 129 -10.24 -11.78 -15.66
N GLY A 130 -9.45 -10.79 -16.06
CA GLY A 130 -9.69 -9.91 -17.21
C GLY A 130 -10.66 -8.78 -16.95
N LEU A 131 -11.12 -8.13 -18.02
CA LEU A 131 -12.01 -6.96 -17.98
C LEU A 131 -13.42 -7.25 -17.42
N ARG A 132 -13.82 -8.52 -17.34
CA ARG A 132 -15.11 -8.96 -16.79
C ARG A 132 -15.02 -9.48 -15.36
N ALA A 133 -13.85 -9.38 -14.75
CA ALA A 133 -13.62 -9.84 -13.38
C ALA A 133 -14.48 -9.05 -12.37
N GLN A 134 -14.80 -9.71 -11.26
CA GLN A 134 -15.44 -9.02 -10.14
C GLN A 134 -14.53 -7.91 -9.61
N PRO A 135 -15.07 -6.71 -9.32
CA PRO A 135 -14.29 -5.56 -8.86
C PRO A 135 -13.36 -5.85 -7.68
N VAL A 136 -13.86 -6.59 -6.69
CA VAL A 136 -13.10 -6.99 -5.50
C VAL A 136 -11.90 -7.84 -5.89
N ARG A 137 -12.08 -8.83 -6.75
CA ARG A 137 -11.01 -9.74 -7.19
C ARG A 137 -9.90 -8.99 -7.93
N LEU A 138 -10.28 -8.00 -8.75
CA LEU A 138 -9.32 -7.18 -9.48
C LEU A 138 -8.50 -6.30 -8.53
N ALA A 139 -9.17 -5.63 -7.58
CA ALA A 139 -8.50 -4.82 -6.56
C ALA A 139 -7.51 -5.64 -5.74
N LEU A 140 -7.87 -6.90 -5.43
CA LEU A 140 -7.02 -7.82 -4.68
C LEU A 140 -5.77 -8.25 -5.43
N ALA A 141 -5.95 -8.63 -6.69
CA ALA A 141 -4.84 -8.98 -7.56
C ALA A 141 -3.89 -7.78 -7.69
N GLY A 142 -4.45 -6.58 -7.86
CA GLY A 142 -3.67 -5.36 -7.96
C GLY A 142 -2.88 -5.04 -6.69
N VAL A 143 -3.53 -5.07 -5.53
CA VAL A 143 -2.85 -4.82 -4.23
C VAL A 143 -1.73 -5.84 -4.01
N ALA A 144 -1.98 -7.14 -4.26
CA ALA A 144 -0.95 -8.18 -4.10
C ALA A 144 0.26 -7.94 -5.01
N ILE A 145 0.02 -7.60 -6.28
CA ILE A 145 1.09 -7.32 -7.25
C ILE A 145 1.80 -6.02 -6.89
N SER A 146 1.07 -4.97 -6.49
CA SER A 146 1.65 -3.69 -6.05
C SER A 146 2.60 -3.88 -4.86
N LEU A 147 2.19 -4.66 -3.87
CA LEU A 147 3.02 -4.95 -2.71
C LEU A 147 4.26 -5.78 -3.08
N ALA A 148 4.14 -6.74 -4.01
CA ALA A 148 5.30 -7.49 -4.51
C ALA A 148 6.28 -6.58 -5.26
N PHE A 149 5.78 -5.69 -6.11
CA PHE A 149 6.62 -4.74 -6.85
C PHE A 149 7.26 -3.72 -5.93
N SER A 150 6.55 -3.22 -4.92
CA SER A 150 7.10 -2.34 -3.90
C SER A 150 8.18 -3.03 -3.06
N ALA A 151 7.97 -4.29 -2.69
CA ALA A 151 8.97 -5.08 -1.98
C ALA A 151 10.25 -5.27 -2.81
N LEU A 152 10.10 -5.62 -4.10
CA LEU A 152 11.24 -5.76 -5.02
C LEU A 152 11.95 -4.42 -5.24
N SER A 153 11.19 -3.32 -5.39
CA SER A 153 11.75 -1.96 -5.48
C SER A 153 12.57 -1.63 -4.23
N SER A 154 12.04 -1.89 -3.05
CA SER A 154 12.74 -1.66 -1.77
C SER A 154 14.02 -2.51 -1.66
N ALA A 155 13.98 -3.78 -2.09
CA ALA A 155 15.16 -4.64 -2.10
C ALA A 155 16.27 -4.07 -3.01
N ILE A 156 15.93 -3.64 -4.23
CA ILE A 156 16.90 -3.06 -5.17
C ILE A 156 17.47 -1.74 -4.64
N VAL A 157 16.63 -0.90 -4.03
CA VAL A 157 17.06 0.38 -3.45
C VAL A 157 18.00 0.16 -2.25
N LEU A 158 17.72 -0.82 -1.39
CA LEU A 158 18.61 -1.16 -0.27
C LEU A 158 19.99 -1.65 -0.74
N MET A 159 20.08 -2.26 -1.93
CA MET A 159 21.34 -2.68 -2.54
C MET A 159 22.11 -1.53 -3.21
N ALA A 160 21.51 -0.35 -3.36
CA ALA A 160 22.07 0.77 -4.10
C ALA A 160 22.96 1.71 -3.25
N ASP A 161 23.20 1.38 -1.98
CA ASP A 161 24.04 2.11 -1.01
C ASP A 161 23.79 3.65 -1.04
N ASP A 162 24.81 4.45 -1.42
CA ASP A 162 24.74 5.91 -1.41
C ASP A 162 23.64 6.52 -2.31
N ARG A 163 23.19 5.78 -3.34
CA ARG A 163 22.13 6.22 -4.24
C ARG A 163 20.73 6.02 -3.65
N ALA A 164 20.61 5.26 -2.56
CA ALA A 164 19.34 4.88 -1.96
C ALA A 164 18.52 6.10 -1.50
N SER A 165 19.16 7.12 -0.92
CA SER A 165 18.47 8.29 -0.36
C SER A 165 17.73 9.11 -1.42
N GLY A 166 18.37 9.39 -2.57
CA GLY A 166 17.75 10.12 -3.67
C GLY A 166 16.58 9.37 -4.31
N ILE A 167 16.73 8.05 -4.48
CA ILE A 167 15.68 7.19 -5.03
C ILE A 167 14.50 7.08 -4.06
N LEU A 168 14.75 7.04 -2.74
CA LEU A 168 13.72 7.01 -1.73
C LEU A 168 12.86 8.28 -1.78
N LEU A 169 13.49 9.45 -1.79
CA LEU A 169 12.79 10.73 -1.91
C LEU A 169 11.95 10.78 -3.18
N TRP A 170 12.53 10.37 -4.31
CA TRP A 170 11.79 10.30 -5.57
C TRP A 170 10.63 9.30 -5.49
N SER A 171 10.83 8.13 -4.90
CA SER A 171 9.78 7.11 -4.76
C SER A 171 8.67 7.49 -3.78
N SER A 172 8.84 8.58 -3.04
CA SER A 172 7.82 9.16 -2.17
C SER A 172 6.97 10.25 -2.86
N GLY A 173 7.16 10.46 -4.17
CA GLY A 173 6.40 11.45 -4.94
C GLY A 173 7.00 12.86 -4.86
N LEU A 174 8.25 13.02 -5.29
CA LEU A 174 8.98 14.29 -5.30
C LEU A 174 8.69 15.07 -6.59
N LEU A 175 8.14 16.28 -6.46
CA LEU A 175 7.85 17.17 -7.60
C LEU A 175 9.01 18.08 -7.98
N GLU A 176 10.12 18.04 -7.27
CA GLU A 176 11.27 18.87 -7.55
C GLU A 176 11.83 18.62 -8.95
N GLN A 177 12.03 19.68 -9.71
CA GLN A 177 12.54 19.64 -11.08
C GLN A 177 13.84 20.43 -11.17
N SER A 178 14.81 19.87 -11.88
CA SER A 178 16.10 20.53 -12.21
C SER A 178 16.07 21.21 -13.58
N GLY A 179 14.94 21.82 -13.94
CA GLY A 179 14.72 22.50 -15.23
C GLY A 179 13.54 21.97 -16.01
N TRP A 180 13.39 22.43 -17.25
CA TRP A 180 12.24 22.17 -18.12
C TRP A 180 12.26 20.82 -18.82
N THR A 181 13.43 20.21 -18.99
CA THR A 181 13.66 19.07 -19.90
C THR A 181 12.67 17.92 -19.68
N ARG A 182 12.46 17.49 -18.43
CA ARG A 182 11.58 16.37 -18.11
C ARG A 182 10.11 16.72 -18.33
N VAL A 183 9.70 17.89 -17.87
CA VAL A 183 8.31 18.34 -17.96
C VAL A 183 7.94 18.63 -19.43
N ALA A 184 8.80 19.37 -20.16
CA ALA A 184 8.56 19.73 -21.56
C ALA A 184 8.51 18.49 -22.47
N SER A 185 9.33 17.47 -22.22
CA SER A 185 9.32 16.23 -23.02
C SER A 185 8.06 15.38 -22.81
N LEU A 186 7.46 15.41 -21.63
CA LEU A 186 6.31 14.56 -21.27
C LEU A 186 4.96 15.28 -21.31
N ALA A 187 4.95 16.62 -21.27
CA ALA A 187 3.73 17.41 -21.38
C ALA A 187 2.88 17.08 -22.64
N PRO A 188 3.49 16.93 -23.85
CA PRO A 188 2.73 16.57 -25.04
C PRO A 188 2.01 15.22 -24.91
N ALA A 189 2.66 14.21 -24.32
CA ALA A 189 2.07 12.90 -24.13
C ALA A 189 0.90 12.93 -23.13
N ILE A 190 1.02 13.71 -22.04
CA ILE A 190 -0.04 13.88 -21.06
C ILE A 190 -1.23 14.62 -21.69
N LEU A 191 -0.99 15.74 -22.36
CA LEU A 191 -2.05 16.54 -22.99
C LEU A 191 -2.76 15.75 -24.10
N ALA A 192 -2.00 15.04 -24.96
CA ALA A 192 -2.57 14.18 -25.99
C ALA A 192 -3.40 13.04 -25.39
N GLY A 193 -2.92 12.41 -24.31
CA GLY A 193 -3.65 11.37 -23.60
C GLY A 193 -4.97 11.88 -23.00
N ILE A 194 -4.95 13.01 -22.31
CA ILE A 194 -6.18 13.64 -21.76
C ILE A 194 -7.15 14.04 -22.88
N LEU A 195 -6.64 14.64 -23.97
CA LEU A 195 -7.46 15.00 -25.13
C LEU A 195 -8.10 13.77 -25.78
N LEU A 196 -7.33 12.70 -25.99
CA LEU A 196 -7.84 11.43 -26.51
C LEU A 196 -8.98 10.89 -25.64
N LEU A 197 -8.81 10.89 -24.33
CA LEU A 197 -9.84 10.44 -23.39
C LEU A 197 -11.09 11.33 -23.43
N ALA A 198 -10.92 12.64 -23.56
CA ALA A 198 -12.02 13.59 -23.71
C ALA A 198 -12.81 13.37 -25.00
N LEU A 199 -12.14 13.10 -26.12
CA LEU A 199 -12.76 12.77 -27.41
C LEU A 199 -13.58 11.47 -27.35
N LEU A 200 -13.14 10.50 -26.55
CA LEU A 200 -13.83 9.23 -26.32
C LEU A 200 -14.92 9.33 -25.22
N GLY A 201 -15.16 10.50 -24.65
CA GLY A 201 -16.04 10.70 -23.50
C GLY A 201 -17.46 10.14 -23.69
N ARG A 202 -18.06 10.30 -24.88
CA ARG A 202 -19.38 9.74 -25.22
C ARG A 202 -19.39 8.21 -25.20
N GLN A 203 -18.31 7.58 -25.63
CA GLN A 203 -18.17 6.12 -25.64
C GLN A 203 -18.05 5.60 -24.20
N PHE A 204 -17.35 6.31 -23.32
CA PHE A 204 -17.29 5.98 -21.90
C PHE A 204 -18.63 6.19 -21.19
N ASP A 205 -19.45 7.17 -21.60
CA ASP A 205 -20.82 7.32 -21.08
C ASP A 205 -21.66 6.08 -21.40
N VAL A 206 -21.58 5.57 -22.64
CA VAL A 206 -22.27 4.34 -23.05
C VAL A 206 -21.73 3.12 -22.28
N MET A 207 -20.42 3.01 -22.09
CA MET A 207 -19.82 1.91 -21.32
C MET A 207 -20.27 1.90 -19.85
N ALA A 208 -20.53 3.07 -19.27
CA ALA A 208 -21.01 3.20 -17.90
C ALA A 208 -22.41 2.58 -17.69
N LEU A 209 -23.23 2.45 -18.75
CA LEU A 209 -24.57 1.86 -18.71
C LEU A 209 -24.56 0.32 -18.55
N GLY A 210 -23.46 -0.34 -18.87
CA GLY A 210 -23.35 -1.80 -18.76
C GLY A 210 -22.82 -2.46 -20.04
N ASN A 211 -22.14 -3.62 -19.91
CA ASN A 211 -21.57 -4.34 -21.06
C ASN A 211 -22.65 -4.79 -22.06
N ASP A 212 -23.77 -5.27 -21.54
CA ASP A 212 -24.85 -5.80 -22.38
C ASP A 212 -25.54 -4.64 -23.12
N MET A 213 -25.77 -3.52 -22.44
CA MET A 213 -26.29 -2.31 -23.08
C MET A 213 -25.29 -1.71 -24.07
N ALA A 214 -24.01 -1.60 -23.70
CA ALA A 214 -22.99 -1.06 -24.58
C ALA A 214 -22.82 -1.91 -25.85
N SER A 215 -22.81 -3.24 -25.71
CA SER A 215 -22.74 -4.16 -26.87
C SER A 215 -24.02 -4.11 -27.71
N GLY A 216 -25.20 -3.98 -27.10
CA GLY A 216 -26.47 -3.81 -27.80
C GLY A 216 -26.54 -2.50 -28.60
N LEU A 217 -25.84 -1.46 -28.15
CA LEU A 217 -25.68 -0.18 -28.87
C LEU A 217 -24.51 -0.22 -29.88
N GLY A 218 -23.93 -1.38 -30.16
CA GLY A 218 -22.87 -1.56 -31.16
C GLY A 218 -21.47 -1.11 -30.67
N LEU A 219 -21.29 -0.82 -29.39
CA LEU A 219 -19.98 -0.42 -28.86
C LEU A 219 -19.07 -1.64 -28.70
N GLY A 220 -17.99 -1.69 -29.49
CA GLY A 220 -16.95 -2.73 -29.39
C GLY A 220 -16.05 -2.55 -28.17
N LYS A 221 -15.05 -3.44 -28.06
CA LYS A 221 -14.06 -3.41 -26.94
C LYS A 221 -12.95 -2.36 -27.12
N ALA A 222 -12.83 -1.76 -28.31
CA ALA A 222 -11.75 -0.84 -28.64
C ALA A 222 -11.67 0.37 -27.68
N PRO A 223 -12.77 1.06 -27.31
CA PRO A 223 -12.69 2.19 -26.38
C PRO A 223 -12.16 1.80 -24.99
N ALA A 224 -12.53 0.61 -24.50
CA ALA A 224 -12.01 0.11 -23.21
C ALA A 224 -10.49 -0.11 -23.26
N ILE A 225 -10.01 -0.73 -24.33
CA ILE A 225 -8.58 -1.02 -24.52
C ILE A 225 -7.79 0.29 -24.67
N ILE A 226 -8.28 1.20 -25.54
CA ILE A 226 -7.65 2.50 -25.76
C ILE A 226 -7.62 3.31 -24.45
N GLY A 227 -8.72 3.32 -23.70
CA GLY A 227 -8.80 3.98 -22.40
C GLY A 227 -7.79 3.44 -21.40
N LEU A 228 -7.65 2.13 -21.30
CA LEU A 228 -6.66 1.51 -20.40
C LEU A 228 -5.22 1.78 -20.85
N LEU A 229 -4.92 1.72 -22.15
CA LEU A 229 -3.60 2.07 -22.67
C LEU A 229 -3.27 3.55 -22.42
N ALA A 230 -4.20 4.46 -22.66
CA ALA A 230 -4.03 5.87 -22.33
C ALA A 230 -3.79 6.07 -20.83
N THR A 231 -4.48 5.32 -19.97
CA THR A 231 -4.24 5.35 -18.51
C THR A 231 -2.83 4.90 -18.15
N VAL A 232 -2.29 3.86 -18.78
CA VAL A 232 -0.91 3.42 -18.56
C VAL A 232 0.08 4.49 -18.99
N VAL A 233 -0.13 5.13 -20.14
CA VAL A 233 0.73 6.22 -20.63
C VAL A 233 0.68 7.43 -19.69
N LEU A 234 -0.51 7.86 -19.27
CA LEU A 234 -0.70 8.97 -18.34
C LEU A 234 -0.03 8.69 -16.99
N SER A 235 -0.25 7.49 -16.45
CA SER A 235 0.36 7.10 -15.17
C SER A 235 1.87 6.93 -15.29
N GLY A 236 2.37 6.36 -16.39
CA GLY A 236 3.80 6.23 -16.65
C GLY A 236 4.49 7.59 -16.78
N ALA A 237 3.86 8.55 -17.49
CA ALA A 237 4.36 9.92 -17.58
C ALA A 237 4.37 10.61 -16.20
N ALA A 238 3.30 10.45 -15.42
CA ALA A 238 3.21 10.99 -14.07
C ALA A 238 4.33 10.45 -13.16
N VAL A 239 4.53 9.13 -13.16
CA VAL A 239 5.61 8.48 -12.38
C VAL A 239 6.99 8.92 -12.87
N SER A 240 7.19 9.09 -14.17
CA SER A 240 8.46 9.55 -14.72
C SER A 240 8.81 11.00 -14.31
N ILE A 241 7.80 11.88 -14.15
CA ILE A 241 8.00 13.28 -13.74
C ILE A 241 8.24 13.37 -12.22
N ALA A 242 7.37 12.76 -11.42
CA ALA A 242 7.24 13.03 -9.98
C ALA A 242 7.41 11.80 -9.09
N GLY A 243 7.69 10.62 -9.65
CA GLY A 243 7.60 9.38 -8.92
C GLY A 243 6.14 8.94 -8.67
N PRO A 244 5.94 7.85 -7.92
CA PRO A 244 4.60 7.35 -7.63
C PRO A 244 3.84 8.29 -6.68
N ILE A 245 2.66 8.74 -7.10
CA ILE A 245 1.74 9.52 -6.28
C ILE A 245 0.40 8.78 -6.24
N GLY A 246 -0.02 8.41 -5.04
CA GLY A 246 -1.25 7.66 -4.83
C GLY A 246 -2.47 8.54 -4.54
N PHE A 247 -3.63 7.90 -4.51
CA PHE A 247 -4.93 8.42 -4.08
C PHE A 247 -5.58 9.54 -4.91
N ILE A 248 -4.86 10.37 -5.66
CA ILE A 248 -5.47 11.42 -6.50
C ILE A 248 -6.42 10.80 -7.53
N GLY A 249 -5.96 9.74 -8.22
CA GLY A 249 -6.77 9.00 -9.19
C GLY A 249 -7.97 8.27 -8.58
N LEU A 250 -7.98 8.08 -7.27
CA LEU A 250 -9.09 7.47 -6.56
C LEU A 250 -10.05 8.51 -5.97
N ALA A 251 -9.52 9.50 -5.25
CA ALA A 251 -10.30 10.46 -4.48
C ALA A 251 -11.03 11.47 -5.37
N VAL A 252 -10.35 12.05 -6.37
CA VAL A 252 -10.90 13.11 -7.21
C VAL A 252 -12.11 12.64 -8.03
N PRO A 253 -12.07 11.52 -8.78
CA PRO A 253 -13.24 11.05 -9.52
C PRO A 253 -14.42 10.68 -8.61
N ASN A 254 -14.16 10.06 -7.46
CA ASN A 254 -15.22 9.70 -6.51
C ASN A 254 -15.86 10.95 -5.89
N PHE A 255 -15.06 11.96 -5.55
CA PHE A 255 -15.57 13.25 -5.08
C PHE A 255 -16.47 13.92 -6.11
N LEU A 256 -16.03 14.01 -7.36
CA LEU A 256 -16.80 14.63 -8.45
C LEU A 256 -18.12 13.90 -8.71
N ARG A 257 -18.13 12.56 -8.69
CA ARG A 257 -19.37 11.79 -8.80
C ARG A 257 -20.30 12.03 -7.61
N ALA A 258 -19.76 12.15 -6.40
CA ALA A 258 -20.56 12.48 -5.22
C ALA A 258 -21.20 13.88 -5.29
N VAL A 259 -20.59 14.81 -6.02
CA VAL A 259 -21.11 16.16 -6.29
C VAL A 259 -22.03 16.20 -7.53
N GLY A 260 -22.19 15.07 -8.26
CA GLY A 260 -23.14 14.94 -9.35
C GLY A 260 -22.56 15.02 -10.77
N PHE A 261 -21.23 14.94 -10.93
CA PHE A 261 -20.59 14.83 -12.24
C PHE A 261 -20.62 13.38 -12.72
N HIS A 262 -21.48 13.05 -13.67
CA HIS A 262 -21.61 11.69 -14.19
C HIS A 262 -21.20 11.57 -15.67
N LYS A 263 -21.46 12.62 -16.50
CA LYS A 263 -21.10 12.63 -17.91
C LYS A 263 -19.61 12.87 -18.12
N HIS A 264 -18.92 11.99 -18.86
CA HIS A 264 -17.47 12.05 -19.07
C HIS A 264 -17.00 13.33 -19.76
N GLY A 265 -17.84 13.94 -20.60
CA GLY A 265 -17.54 15.24 -21.24
C GLY A 265 -17.32 16.38 -20.23
N LEU A 266 -17.91 16.31 -19.03
CA LEU A 266 -17.70 17.26 -17.94
C LEU A 266 -16.82 16.68 -16.83
N LEU A 267 -16.92 15.38 -16.57
CA LEU A 267 -16.20 14.69 -15.51
C LEU A 267 -14.69 14.69 -15.78
N LEU A 268 -14.24 14.44 -17.01
CA LEU A 268 -12.81 14.40 -17.34
C LEU A 268 -12.12 15.77 -17.20
N PRO A 269 -12.65 16.89 -17.78
CA PRO A 269 -12.07 18.21 -17.55
C PRO A 269 -12.10 18.62 -16.07
N ALA A 270 -13.21 18.35 -15.36
CA ALA A 270 -13.31 18.65 -13.94
C ALA A 270 -12.32 17.83 -13.11
N ALA A 271 -12.10 16.57 -13.46
CA ALA A 271 -11.13 15.71 -12.79
C ALA A 271 -9.70 16.19 -13.04
N GLY A 272 -9.37 16.54 -14.28
CA GLY A 272 -8.05 17.12 -14.60
C GLY A 272 -7.78 18.39 -13.80
N LEU A 273 -8.74 19.32 -13.78
CA LEU A 273 -8.61 20.58 -13.05
C LEU A 273 -8.50 20.37 -11.54
N LEU A 274 -9.38 19.55 -10.95
CA LEU A 274 -9.36 19.30 -9.51
C LEU A 274 -8.15 18.46 -9.08
N GLY A 275 -7.67 17.54 -9.94
CA GLY A 275 -6.45 16.78 -9.72
C GLY A 275 -5.21 17.69 -9.70
N ALA A 276 -5.16 18.66 -10.63
CA ALA A 276 -4.11 19.69 -10.63
C ALA A 276 -4.13 20.53 -9.35
N VAL A 277 -5.31 21.02 -8.94
CA VAL A 277 -5.50 21.77 -7.69
C VAL A 277 -5.05 20.94 -6.48
N ALA A 278 -5.47 19.68 -6.41
CA ALA A 278 -5.17 18.82 -5.26
C ALA A 278 -3.66 18.54 -5.12
N LEU A 279 -2.98 18.25 -6.23
CA LEU A 279 -1.54 17.97 -6.17
C LEU A 279 -0.71 19.24 -5.94
N LEU A 280 -1.08 20.34 -6.56
CA LEU A 280 -0.38 21.61 -6.35
C LEU A 280 -0.58 22.12 -4.91
N ALA A 281 -1.79 21.96 -4.34
CA ALA A 281 -2.04 22.28 -2.94
C ALA A 281 -1.21 21.42 -1.98
N ALA A 282 -1.06 20.13 -2.29
CA ALA A 282 -0.21 19.21 -1.54
C ALA A 282 1.28 19.63 -1.61
N ASP A 283 1.74 20.08 -2.79
CA ASP A 283 3.12 20.52 -2.97
C ASP A 283 3.41 21.85 -2.24
N VAL A 284 2.52 22.83 -2.34
CA VAL A 284 2.64 24.09 -1.58
C VAL A 284 2.65 23.82 -0.07
N ALA A 285 1.76 22.95 0.42
CA ALA A 285 1.71 22.56 1.81
C ALA A 285 3.00 21.83 2.26
N ALA A 286 3.53 20.96 1.41
CA ALA A 286 4.80 20.28 1.66
C ALA A 286 5.95 21.26 1.81
N GLN A 287 6.04 22.26 0.92
CA GLN A 287 7.08 23.28 0.98
C GLN A 287 6.96 24.19 2.21
N LEU A 288 5.73 24.59 2.58
CA LEU A 288 5.49 25.42 3.77
C LEU A 288 5.87 24.73 5.08
N LEU A 289 5.79 23.41 5.12
CA LEU A 289 6.09 22.60 6.29
C LEU A 289 7.50 21.99 6.28
N SER A 290 8.23 22.11 5.15
CA SER A 290 9.62 21.68 5.07
C SER A 290 10.55 22.58 5.88
N SER A 291 11.41 21.98 6.69
CA SER A 291 12.45 22.68 7.44
C SER A 291 13.67 22.97 6.57
N PRO A 292 14.52 23.96 6.91
CA PRO A 292 15.77 24.19 6.18
C PRO A 292 16.65 22.94 6.11
N GLY A 293 16.88 22.44 4.89
CA GLY A 293 17.69 21.24 4.64
C GLY A 293 16.91 19.91 4.66
N THR A 294 15.57 19.95 4.80
CA THR A 294 14.70 18.78 4.62
C THR A 294 13.69 19.07 3.51
N ILE A 295 13.42 18.11 2.66
CA ILE A 295 12.44 18.22 1.57
C ILE A 295 11.36 17.17 1.82
N ILE A 296 10.15 17.63 2.11
CA ILE A 296 8.99 16.74 2.24
C ILE A 296 8.37 16.52 0.84
N PRO A 297 8.26 15.26 0.37
CA PRO A 297 7.68 14.99 -0.94
C PRO A 297 6.19 15.33 -1.00
N ALA A 298 5.75 15.93 -2.10
CA ALA A 298 4.34 16.26 -2.34
C ALA A 298 3.41 15.04 -2.34
N GLY A 299 3.91 13.88 -2.81
CA GLY A 299 3.16 12.62 -2.81
C GLY A 299 2.76 12.15 -1.41
N VAL A 300 3.60 12.42 -0.41
CA VAL A 300 3.30 12.15 1.00
C VAL A 300 2.13 13.01 1.49
N PHE A 301 2.16 14.30 1.20
CA PHE A 301 1.05 15.21 1.51
C PHE A 301 -0.23 14.83 0.77
N ALA A 302 -0.13 14.51 -0.52
CA ALA A 302 -1.27 14.05 -1.30
C ALA A 302 -1.94 12.82 -0.67
N ALA A 303 -1.18 11.85 -0.18
CA ALA A 303 -1.72 10.69 0.52
C ALA A 303 -2.39 11.07 1.86
N CYS A 304 -1.80 11.99 2.63
CA CYS A 304 -2.39 12.46 3.90
C CYS A 304 -3.74 13.14 3.73
N PHE A 305 -3.95 13.89 2.65
CA PHE A 305 -5.20 14.62 2.41
C PHE A 305 -6.23 13.80 1.61
N ALA A 306 -5.78 13.06 0.60
CA ALA A 306 -6.69 12.33 -0.27
C ALA A 306 -7.39 11.16 0.44
N ALA A 307 -6.72 10.52 1.40
CA ALA A 307 -7.31 9.42 2.14
C ALA A 307 -8.48 9.85 3.05
N PRO A 308 -8.40 10.90 3.88
CA PRO A 308 -9.56 11.42 4.61
C PRO A 308 -10.71 11.84 3.69
N VAL A 309 -10.41 12.48 2.55
CA VAL A 309 -11.44 12.84 1.55
C VAL A 309 -12.14 11.59 1.02
N LEU A 310 -11.37 10.55 0.68
CA LEU A 310 -11.93 9.28 0.24
C LEU A 310 -12.85 8.66 1.30
N ILE A 311 -12.45 8.66 2.56
CA ILE A 311 -13.26 8.14 3.67
C ILE A 311 -14.58 8.91 3.79
N LEU A 312 -14.56 10.23 3.70
CA LEU A 312 -15.75 11.06 3.74
C LEU A 312 -16.70 10.76 2.56
N VAL A 313 -16.13 10.56 1.36
CA VAL A 313 -16.90 10.18 0.17
C VAL A 313 -17.53 8.80 0.34
N LEU A 314 -16.77 7.81 0.80
CA LEU A 314 -17.27 6.45 1.04
C LEU A 314 -18.43 6.39 2.05
N ARG A 315 -18.44 7.29 3.04
CA ARG A 315 -19.55 7.42 4.01
C ARG A 315 -20.83 7.96 3.38
N ARG A 316 -20.73 8.83 2.37
CA ARG A 316 -21.90 9.50 1.73
C ARG A 316 -22.53 8.64 0.63
N ILE A 317 -21.83 7.70 0.04
CA ILE A 317 -22.36 6.82 -0.99
C ILE A 317 -23.36 5.86 -0.33
N LYS A 318 -24.66 6.11 -0.54
CA LYS A 318 -25.72 5.18 -0.19
C LYS A 318 -25.77 4.06 -1.25
N GLY A 319 -25.41 2.85 -0.88
CA GLY A 319 -25.51 1.70 -1.78
C GLY A 319 -25.61 0.42 -0.95
N GLU A 320 -26.75 -0.22 -1.00
CA GLU A 320 -26.94 -1.57 -0.51
C GLU A 320 -26.35 -2.57 -1.51
N THR A 321 -25.08 -2.90 -1.37
CA THR A 321 -24.58 -4.17 -1.92
C THR A 321 -24.69 -5.21 -0.82
N ARG A 322 -25.87 -5.83 -0.70
CA ARG A 322 -26.01 -7.12 -0.02
C ARG A 322 -25.26 -8.16 -0.85
N THR A 323 -23.95 -8.16 -0.79
CA THR A 323 -23.18 -9.31 -1.24
C THR A 323 -23.38 -10.38 -0.16
N ARG A 324 -24.32 -11.31 -0.38
CA ARG A 324 -24.29 -12.58 0.34
C ARG A 324 -22.90 -13.14 0.10
N ALA A 325 -22.07 -13.15 1.12
CA ALA A 325 -20.86 -13.93 1.10
C ALA A 325 -21.30 -15.38 0.92
N ASN A 326 -21.27 -15.88 -0.31
CA ASN A 326 -21.37 -17.30 -0.54
C ASN A 326 -20.17 -17.91 0.18
N VAL A 327 -20.45 -18.55 1.30
CA VAL A 327 -19.51 -19.46 1.94
C VAL A 327 -19.34 -20.62 0.96
N VAL A 328 -18.42 -20.45 0.02
CA VAL A 328 -18.02 -21.54 -0.88
C VAL A 328 -17.42 -22.60 0.03
N SER A 329 -18.08 -23.75 0.11
CA SER A 329 -17.57 -24.93 0.79
C SER A 329 -16.25 -25.32 0.12
N GLN A 330 -15.14 -24.88 0.69
CA GLN A 330 -13.81 -25.19 0.15
C GLN A 330 -13.49 -26.65 0.41
N LYS A 331 -13.09 -27.38 -0.64
CA LYS A 331 -12.52 -28.72 -0.48
C LYS A 331 -11.25 -28.60 0.36
N VAL A 332 -11.26 -29.20 1.56
CA VAL A 332 -10.10 -29.23 2.46
C VAL A 332 -9.03 -30.12 1.84
N LEU A 333 -7.80 -29.63 1.73
CA LEU A 333 -6.66 -30.35 1.16
C LEU A 333 -6.29 -31.60 1.97
N PHE A 334 -6.33 -31.48 3.30
CA PHE A 334 -6.03 -32.58 4.21
C PHE A 334 -7.30 -33.03 4.93
N GLN A 335 -7.95 -34.06 4.39
CA GLN A 335 -9.12 -34.66 5.05
C GLN A 335 -8.75 -35.38 6.35
N ARG A 336 -7.50 -35.88 6.45
CA ARG A 336 -6.98 -36.61 7.61
C ARG A 336 -6.07 -35.70 8.45
N LYS A 337 -6.53 -35.29 9.64
CA LYS A 337 -5.79 -34.49 10.61
C LYS A 337 -4.51 -35.19 11.11
N THR A 338 -4.52 -36.51 11.14
CA THR A 338 -3.37 -37.37 11.48
C THR A 338 -2.17 -37.16 10.56
N VAL A 339 -2.35 -36.59 9.37
CA VAL A 339 -1.28 -36.26 8.43
C VAL A 339 -0.90 -34.78 8.51
N LEU A 340 -1.90 -33.88 8.70
CA LEU A 340 -1.67 -32.44 8.71
C LEU A 340 -0.70 -31.99 9.80
N TYR A 341 -0.95 -32.39 11.06
CA TYR A 341 -0.13 -31.93 12.18
C TYR A 341 1.32 -32.45 12.13
N PRO A 342 1.61 -33.72 11.84
CA PRO A 342 2.99 -34.18 11.63
C PRO A 342 3.72 -33.46 10.49
N VAL A 343 3.02 -33.16 9.37
CA VAL A 343 3.62 -32.40 8.26
C VAL A 343 3.98 -30.99 8.69
N LEU A 344 3.07 -30.28 9.36
CA LEU A 344 3.36 -28.93 9.86
C LEU A 344 4.44 -28.93 10.92
N ALA A 345 4.44 -29.90 11.85
CA ALA A 345 5.49 -30.05 12.84
C ALA A 345 6.86 -30.33 12.20
N GLY A 346 6.90 -31.22 11.20
CA GLY A 346 8.11 -31.51 10.44
C GLY A 346 8.64 -30.29 9.69
N LEU A 347 7.75 -29.52 9.03
CA LEU A 347 8.11 -28.27 8.37
C LEU A 347 8.59 -27.19 9.37
N MET A 348 7.98 -27.10 10.55
CA MET A 348 8.40 -26.18 11.59
C MET A 348 9.80 -26.55 12.12
N VAL A 349 10.05 -27.83 12.39
CA VAL A 349 11.38 -28.31 12.82
C VAL A 349 12.40 -28.08 11.70
N ALA A 350 12.05 -28.35 10.45
CA ALA A 350 12.92 -28.08 9.31
C ALA A 350 13.24 -26.58 9.18
N ALA A 351 12.23 -25.70 9.26
CA ALA A 351 12.43 -24.24 9.21
C ALA A 351 13.32 -23.76 10.37
N PHE A 352 13.13 -24.29 11.57
CA PHE A 352 13.95 -23.98 12.73
C PHE A 352 15.41 -24.45 12.53
N LEU A 353 15.63 -25.71 12.19
CA LEU A 353 16.97 -26.26 12.01
C LEU A 353 17.72 -25.61 10.84
N LEU A 354 17.04 -25.40 9.70
CA LEU A 354 17.64 -24.71 8.58
C LEU A 354 17.95 -23.25 8.93
N GLY A 355 17.05 -22.57 9.65
CA GLY A 355 17.29 -21.22 10.13
C GLY A 355 18.47 -21.12 11.09
N LEU A 356 18.74 -22.14 11.90
CA LEU A 356 19.92 -22.19 12.79
C LEU A 356 21.21 -22.51 12.05
N LEU A 357 21.19 -23.49 11.17
CA LEU A 357 22.39 -24.09 10.58
C LEU A 357 22.79 -23.48 9.24
N PHE A 358 21.83 -22.94 8.47
CA PHE A 358 22.09 -22.40 7.14
C PHE A 358 22.07 -20.87 7.11
N GLY A 359 23.09 -20.25 6.48
CA GLY A 359 23.22 -18.78 6.28
C GLY A 359 24.63 -18.27 6.52
N ASP A 360 24.92 -17.08 6.06
CA ASP A 360 26.11 -16.26 6.26
C ASP A 360 27.47 -16.97 6.09
N GLY A 361 28.01 -16.97 4.89
CA GLY A 361 29.37 -17.36 4.61
C GLY A 361 29.53 -18.19 3.35
N VAL A 362 30.75 -18.25 2.88
CA VAL A 362 31.17 -18.90 1.64
C VAL A 362 30.79 -20.40 1.57
N ALA A 363 30.56 -21.04 2.73
CA ALA A 363 30.15 -22.45 2.83
C ALA A 363 28.67 -22.68 3.21
N GLY A 364 27.91 -21.63 3.50
CA GLY A 364 26.46 -21.75 3.78
C GLY A 364 26.08 -22.45 5.11
N TRP A 365 26.94 -23.22 5.72
CA TRP A 365 26.66 -23.96 6.95
C TRP A 365 27.49 -23.42 8.13
N GLN A 366 26.83 -23.21 9.27
CA GLN A 366 27.49 -22.79 10.50
C GLN A 366 27.54 -23.96 11.48
N THR A 367 28.73 -24.24 11.94
CA THR A 367 29.02 -25.35 12.91
C THR A 367 29.43 -24.85 14.28
N ASP A 368 29.74 -23.55 14.45
CA ASP A 368 30.04 -22.97 15.74
C ASP A 368 28.76 -22.73 16.57
N TRP A 369 28.56 -23.54 17.57
CA TRP A 369 27.39 -23.48 18.45
C TRP A 369 27.32 -22.20 19.29
N ASN A 370 28.44 -21.54 19.60
CA ASN A 370 28.41 -20.26 20.30
C ASN A 370 27.77 -19.18 19.43
N THR A 371 28.16 -19.11 18.16
CA THR A 371 27.56 -18.20 17.16
C THR A 371 26.10 -18.56 16.91
N VAL A 372 25.76 -19.84 16.78
CA VAL A 372 24.37 -20.29 16.62
C VAL A 372 23.51 -19.86 17.79
N TYR A 373 23.95 -20.09 19.01
CA TYR A 373 23.20 -19.75 20.23
C TYR A 373 23.09 -18.23 20.43
N ALA A 374 24.20 -17.50 20.26
CA ALA A 374 24.22 -16.06 20.54
C ALA A 374 23.50 -15.21 19.50
N LEU A 375 23.61 -15.54 18.22
CA LEU A 375 23.14 -14.68 17.13
C LEU A 375 21.96 -15.27 16.34
N ARG A 376 21.97 -16.57 16.03
CA ARG A 376 20.97 -17.16 15.14
C ARG A 376 19.72 -17.64 15.85
N MET A 377 19.86 -18.26 17.00
CA MET A 377 18.74 -18.82 17.74
C MET A 377 17.73 -17.76 18.19
N PRO A 378 18.14 -16.61 18.78
CA PRO A 378 17.19 -15.56 19.12
C PRO A 378 16.46 -15.04 17.88
N ARG A 379 17.16 -14.82 16.78
CA ARG A 379 16.63 -14.33 15.53
C ARG A 379 15.56 -15.24 14.94
N VAL A 380 15.82 -16.55 14.86
CA VAL A 380 14.86 -17.54 14.35
C VAL A 380 13.62 -17.63 15.24
N LEU A 381 13.81 -17.63 16.59
CA LEU A 381 12.71 -17.65 17.55
C LEU A 381 11.81 -16.41 17.40
N ILE A 382 12.41 -15.23 17.23
CA ILE A 382 11.68 -13.98 17.01
C ILE A 382 10.94 -14.02 15.68
N ALA A 383 11.57 -14.47 14.59
CA ALA A 383 10.92 -14.61 13.30
C ALA A 383 9.68 -15.51 13.40
N MET A 384 9.82 -16.68 14.03
CA MET A 384 8.71 -17.64 14.22
C MET A 384 7.61 -17.06 15.11
N GLY A 385 7.96 -16.44 16.23
CA GLY A 385 7.00 -15.87 17.18
C GLY A 385 6.22 -14.69 16.59
N ALA A 386 6.92 -13.76 15.97
CA ALA A 386 6.28 -12.61 15.31
C ALA A 386 5.40 -13.05 14.15
N GLY A 387 5.85 -14.02 13.34
CA GLY A 387 5.05 -14.59 12.26
C GLY A 387 3.77 -15.27 12.74
N ALA A 388 3.85 -16.02 13.83
CA ALA A 388 2.67 -16.65 14.44
C ALA A 388 1.66 -15.60 14.94
N LEU A 389 2.12 -14.53 15.60
CA LEU A 389 1.26 -13.44 16.08
C LEU A 389 0.60 -12.69 14.92
N LEU A 390 1.36 -12.30 13.90
CA LEU A 390 0.82 -11.58 12.73
C LEU A 390 -0.19 -12.43 11.95
N ALA A 391 0.07 -13.73 11.80
CA ALA A 391 -0.85 -14.67 11.18
C ALA A 391 -2.17 -14.77 11.95
N CYS A 392 -2.12 -14.93 13.27
CA CYS A 392 -3.30 -14.97 14.12
C CYS A 392 -4.06 -13.62 14.13
N ALA A 393 -3.35 -12.51 14.16
CA ALA A 393 -3.96 -11.18 14.02
C ALA A 393 -4.72 -11.06 12.70
N GLY A 394 -4.11 -11.46 11.58
CA GLY A 394 -4.76 -11.49 10.28
C GLY A 394 -6.01 -12.36 10.25
N LEU A 395 -5.97 -13.53 10.89
CA LEU A 395 -7.13 -14.42 11.02
C LEU A 395 -8.30 -13.73 11.71
N LEU A 396 -8.04 -13.03 12.82
CA LEU A 396 -9.07 -12.30 13.56
C LEU A 396 -9.61 -11.09 12.80
N LEU A 397 -8.75 -10.36 12.10
CA LEU A 397 -9.17 -9.23 11.27
C LEU A 397 -10.05 -9.68 10.11
N GLN A 398 -9.71 -10.81 9.45
CA GLN A 398 -10.54 -11.42 8.40
C GLN A 398 -11.92 -11.84 8.94
N LEU A 399 -11.99 -12.32 10.19
CA LEU A 399 -13.25 -12.67 10.84
C LEU A 399 -14.14 -11.45 11.05
N VAL A 400 -13.59 -10.39 11.67
CA VAL A 400 -14.37 -9.21 12.03
C VAL A 400 -14.83 -8.42 10.83
N THR A 401 -13.98 -8.27 9.82
CA THR A 401 -14.30 -7.53 8.60
C THR A 401 -15.08 -8.37 7.59
N ARG A 402 -15.20 -9.68 7.81
CA ARG A 402 -15.77 -10.65 6.85
C ARG A 402 -15.12 -10.55 5.47
N ASN A 403 -13.87 -10.17 5.45
CA ASN A 403 -13.11 -10.00 4.24
C ASN A 403 -11.82 -10.83 4.32
N PRO A 404 -11.64 -11.84 3.48
CA PRO A 404 -10.44 -12.70 3.50
C PRO A 404 -9.13 -11.95 3.21
N LEU A 405 -9.21 -10.66 2.89
CA LEU A 405 -8.11 -9.81 2.49
C LEU A 405 -7.70 -8.82 3.57
N SER A 406 -8.42 -8.82 4.66
CA SER A 406 -8.06 -7.97 5.79
C SER A 406 -6.87 -8.58 6.52
N GLY A 407 -5.74 -7.91 6.40
CA GLY A 407 -4.53 -8.17 7.17
C GLY A 407 -4.16 -6.96 8.02
N PRO A 408 -3.20 -7.10 8.93
CA PRO A 408 -2.72 -5.99 9.74
C PRO A 408 -2.23 -4.80 8.90
N GLU A 409 -1.59 -5.09 7.77
CA GLU A 409 -1.08 -4.10 6.81
C GLU A 409 -2.21 -3.40 6.04
N THR A 410 -3.22 -4.16 5.58
CA THR A 410 -4.32 -3.60 4.77
C THR A 410 -5.30 -2.77 5.59
N LEU A 411 -5.39 -3.00 6.88
CA LEU A 411 -6.18 -2.20 7.81
C LEU A 411 -5.35 -1.12 8.53
N GLY A 412 -4.06 -1.01 8.24
CA GLY A 412 -3.19 0.02 8.79
C GLY A 412 -2.74 -0.19 10.24
N LEU A 413 -3.01 -1.37 10.84
CA LEU A 413 -2.59 -1.63 12.22
C LEU A 413 -1.06 -1.65 12.35
N SER A 414 -0.39 -2.32 11.40
CA SER A 414 1.08 -2.36 11.36
C SER A 414 1.68 -0.98 11.15
N GLN A 415 1.09 -0.15 10.27
CA GLN A 415 1.51 1.24 10.03
C GLN A 415 1.29 2.12 11.25
N GLY A 416 0.17 1.94 11.97
CA GLY A 416 -0.11 2.68 13.20
C GLY A 416 0.89 2.34 14.32
N ALA A 417 1.18 1.06 14.50
CA ALA A 417 2.20 0.59 15.43
C ALA A 417 3.60 1.11 15.05
N ALA A 418 3.93 1.06 13.75
CA ALA A 418 5.20 1.52 13.22
C ALA A 418 5.37 3.05 13.38
N LEU A 419 4.35 3.84 13.07
CA LEU A 419 4.36 5.29 13.24
C LEU A 419 4.58 5.68 14.71
N ALA A 420 3.85 5.03 15.63
CA ALA A 420 4.00 5.30 17.06
C ALA A 420 5.37 4.88 17.59
N GLY A 421 5.93 3.76 17.07
CA GLY A 421 7.31 3.35 17.36
C GLY A 421 8.34 4.37 16.86
N LEU A 422 8.20 4.86 15.61
CA LEU A 422 9.07 5.92 15.07
C LEU A 422 8.97 7.20 15.91
N ALA A 423 7.76 7.61 16.31
CA ALA A 423 7.59 8.75 17.21
C ALA A 423 8.27 8.51 18.57
N GLY A 424 8.23 7.28 19.08
CA GLY A 424 8.98 6.87 20.27
C GLY A 424 10.49 7.01 20.10
N LEU A 425 11.05 6.61 18.96
CA LEU A 425 12.48 6.78 18.65
C LEU A 425 12.91 8.24 18.69
N LEU A 426 12.06 9.18 18.22
CA LEU A 426 12.35 10.62 18.27
C LEU A 426 12.53 11.17 19.67
N ILE A 427 11.81 10.62 20.64
CA ILE A 427 11.90 11.02 22.05
C ILE A 427 12.85 10.12 22.85
N GLY A 428 13.67 9.32 22.16
CA GLY A 428 14.75 8.50 22.78
C GLY A 428 14.26 7.19 23.38
N VAL A 429 13.07 6.69 23.03
CA VAL A 429 12.59 5.37 23.50
C VAL A 429 13.31 4.27 22.74
N VAL A 430 13.97 3.38 23.48
CA VAL A 430 14.75 2.29 22.89
C VAL A 430 13.84 1.18 22.36
N PRO A 431 14.06 0.68 21.11
CA PRO A 431 13.36 -0.48 20.57
C PRO A 431 13.51 -1.71 21.49
N GLY A 432 12.44 -2.52 21.60
CA GLY A 432 12.41 -3.68 22.50
C GLY A 432 12.09 -3.35 23.96
N SER A 433 12.05 -2.07 24.35
CA SER A 433 11.63 -1.67 25.72
C SER A 433 10.12 -1.83 25.92
N PRO A 434 9.63 -2.04 27.16
CA PRO A 434 8.20 -2.09 27.43
C PRO A 434 7.44 -0.82 27.00
N LEU A 435 8.08 0.35 27.10
CA LEU A 435 7.52 1.62 26.66
C LEU A 435 7.36 1.67 25.13
N PHE A 436 8.32 1.13 24.39
CA PHE A 436 8.22 1.03 22.93
C PHE A 436 7.07 0.10 22.51
N ALA A 437 6.91 -1.05 23.18
CA ALA A 437 5.79 -1.96 22.96
C ALA A 437 4.44 -1.31 23.30
N LEU A 438 4.38 -0.51 24.37
CA LEU A 438 3.18 0.27 24.72
C LEU A 438 2.83 1.30 23.65
N LEU A 439 3.81 2.05 23.14
CA LEU A 439 3.59 3.00 22.05
C LEU A 439 3.08 2.29 20.79
N ALA A 440 3.67 1.17 20.40
CA ALA A 440 3.20 0.38 19.27
C ALA A 440 1.76 -0.13 19.48
N LEU A 441 1.41 -0.54 20.70
CA LEU A 441 0.05 -0.94 21.06
C LEU A 441 -0.94 0.23 20.95
N LEU A 442 -0.57 1.41 21.46
CA LEU A 442 -1.40 2.61 21.38
C LEU A 442 -1.60 3.01 19.91
N GLY A 443 -0.56 2.94 19.09
CA GLY A 443 -0.66 3.21 17.64
C GLY A 443 -1.60 2.25 16.93
N ALA A 444 -1.44 0.94 17.11
CA ALA A 444 -2.34 -0.06 16.55
C ALA A 444 -3.77 0.07 17.09
N GLY A 445 -3.93 0.32 18.40
CA GLY A 445 -5.21 0.50 19.07
C GLY A 445 -5.97 1.74 18.56
N LEU A 446 -5.25 2.85 18.33
CA LEU A 446 -5.83 4.06 17.76
C LEU A 446 -6.36 3.82 16.33
N VAL A 447 -5.63 3.06 15.53
CA VAL A 447 -6.09 2.66 14.18
C VAL A 447 -7.36 1.81 14.26
N VAL A 448 -7.41 0.83 15.16
CA VAL A 448 -8.62 0.03 15.38
C VAL A 448 -9.80 0.88 15.80
N LEU A 449 -9.59 1.80 16.74
CA LEU A 449 -10.62 2.73 17.18
C LEU A 449 -11.12 3.58 16.01
N CYS A 450 -10.19 4.15 15.24
CA CYS A 450 -10.48 4.98 14.08
C CYS A 450 -11.31 4.18 13.04
N ILE A 451 -10.85 3.00 12.64
CA ILE A 451 -11.56 2.16 11.67
C ILE A 451 -12.92 1.71 12.22
N SER A 452 -13.00 1.34 13.50
CA SER A 452 -14.25 0.92 14.11
C SER A 452 -15.29 2.04 14.09
N LEU A 453 -14.90 3.26 14.45
CA LEU A 453 -15.78 4.45 14.43
C LEU A 453 -16.16 4.84 12.99
N LEU A 454 -15.22 4.76 12.06
CA LEU A 454 -15.46 5.10 10.67
C LEU A 454 -16.38 4.10 9.96
N SER A 455 -16.29 2.81 10.32
CA SER A 455 -16.96 1.71 9.61
C SER A 455 -18.28 1.24 10.20
N ILE A 456 -18.81 1.90 11.25
CA ILE A 456 -20.02 1.46 12.00
C ILE A 456 -21.21 1.13 11.09
N ARG A 457 -21.35 1.80 9.95
CA ARG A 457 -22.46 1.62 8.98
C ARG A 457 -21.97 1.31 7.56
N MET A 458 -20.71 0.88 7.40
CA MET A 458 -20.13 0.59 6.11
C MET A 458 -20.22 -0.90 5.75
N SER A 459 -20.28 -1.20 4.45
CA SER A 459 -20.10 -2.56 3.95
C SER A 459 -18.66 -3.05 4.18
N PRO A 460 -18.42 -4.38 4.24
CA PRO A 460 -17.06 -4.93 4.42
C PRO A 460 -16.04 -4.41 3.40
N GLU A 461 -16.47 -4.20 2.16
CA GLU A 461 -15.62 -3.68 1.08
C GLU A 461 -15.19 -2.23 1.34
N ARG A 462 -16.13 -1.38 1.81
CA ARG A 462 -15.83 0.02 2.16
C ARG A 462 -14.96 0.10 3.41
N THR A 463 -15.15 -0.80 4.37
CA THR A 463 -14.28 -0.90 5.54
C THR A 463 -12.85 -1.24 5.15
N ALA A 464 -12.66 -2.17 4.23
CA ALA A 464 -11.33 -2.52 3.71
C ALA A 464 -10.64 -1.32 3.02
N LEU A 465 -11.40 -0.54 2.23
CA LEU A 465 -10.87 0.68 1.59
C LEU A 465 -10.54 1.78 2.59
N THR A 466 -11.39 1.94 3.61
CA THR A 466 -11.09 2.85 4.72
C THR A 466 -9.78 2.45 5.39
N GLY A 467 -9.57 1.14 5.59
CA GLY A 467 -8.31 0.60 6.11
C GLY A 467 -7.11 0.94 5.24
N ILE A 468 -7.21 0.69 3.93
CA ILE A 468 -6.13 1.00 2.97
C ILE A 468 -5.83 2.51 2.97
N ALA A 469 -6.86 3.37 3.01
CA ALA A 469 -6.69 4.81 3.06
C ALA A 469 -5.99 5.26 4.36
N VAL A 470 -6.40 4.72 5.51
CA VAL A 470 -5.76 4.98 6.81
C VAL A 470 -4.31 4.48 6.80
N ALA A 471 -4.06 3.26 6.30
CA ALA A 471 -2.73 2.70 6.20
C ALA A 471 -1.79 3.60 5.38
N ALA A 472 -2.25 4.09 4.25
CA ALA A 472 -1.45 4.96 3.38
C ALA A 472 -1.19 6.35 4.02
N SER A 473 -2.16 6.94 4.72
CA SER A 473 -1.92 8.19 5.47
C SER A 473 -0.89 7.99 6.57
N LEU A 474 -0.94 6.87 7.30
CA LEU A 474 0.02 6.56 8.36
C LEU A 474 1.42 6.26 7.81
N ALA A 475 1.52 5.56 6.67
CA ALA A 475 2.78 5.34 5.98
C ALA A 475 3.40 6.67 5.51
N ALA A 476 2.57 7.57 4.98
CA ALA A 476 2.98 8.92 4.60
C ALA A 476 3.51 9.73 5.80
N LEU A 477 2.80 9.72 6.92
CA LEU A 477 3.26 10.35 8.17
C LEU A 477 4.57 9.74 8.67
N SER A 478 4.74 8.42 8.58
CA SER A 478 6.00 7.74 8.93
C SER A 478 7.16 8.23 8.06
N THR A 479 6.92 8.44 6.77
CA THR A 479 7.93 9.00 5.84
C THR A 479 8.34 10.42 6.24
N ILE A 480 7.39 11.28 6.63
CA ILE A 480 7.69 12.63 7.13
C ILE A 480 8.60 12.55 8.36
N ILE A 481 8.27 11.70 9.33
CA ILE A 481 9.08 11.52 10.54
C ILE A 481 10.50 11.09 10.19
N VAL A 482 10.66 10.12 9.29
CA VAL A 482 11.99 9.61 8.89
C VAL A 482 12.83 10.75 8.27
N ILE A 483 12.22 11.57 7.42
CA ILE A 483 12.90 12.69 6.73
C ILE A 483 13.26 13.79 7.72
N GLU A 484 12.30 14.29 8.51
CA GLU A 484 12.50 15.39 9.46
C GLU A 484 13.46 15.03 10.59
N ALA A 485 13.42 13.80 11.08
CA ALA A 485 14.29 13.33 12.14
C ALA A 485 15.73 13.07 11.69
N LYS A 486 16.02 13.20 10.39
CA LYS A 486 17.33 12.85 9.81
C LYS A 486 17.81 11.45 10.26
N LEU A 487 16.87 10.56 10.52
CA LEU A 487 17.17 9.17 10.87
C LEU A 487 18.02 8.56 9.74
N GLN A 488 18.89 7.63 10.10
CA GLN A 488 19.61 6.87 9.09
C GLN A 488 18.57 6.15 8.23
N VAL A 489 18.47 6.58 6.97
CA VAL A 489 17.37 6.18 6.08
C VAL A 489 17.35 4.66 5.90
N ALA A 490 18.52 4.02 5.83
CA ALA A 490 18.62 2.57 5.69
C ALA A 490 18.07 1.81 6.91
N GLU A 491 18.36 2.28 8.14
CA GLU A 491 17.83 1.67 9.36
C GLU A 491 16.32 1.84 9.48
N ALA A 492 15.82 3.06 9.23
CA ALA A 492 14.39 3.35 9.26
C ALA A 492 13.63 2.53 8.22
N LEU A 493 14.16 2.39 7.00
CA LEU A 493 13.58 1.56 5.95
C LEU A 493 13.59 0.08 6.31
N SER A 494 14.71 -0.42 6.81
CA SER A 494 14.82 -1.80 7.27
C SER A 494 13.78 -2.12 8.34
N TRP A 495 13.58 -1.20 9.30
CA TRP A 495 12.57 -1.35 10.34
C TRP A 495 11.14 -1.25 9.83
N LEU A 496 10.85 -0.27 8.94
CA LEU A 496 9.53 -0.14 8.30
C LEU A 496 9.19 -1.32 7.38
N ALA A 497 10.20 -1.91 6.74
CA ALA A 497 10.04 -3.12 5.92
C ALA A 497 9.88 -4.40 6.76
N GLY A 498 10.16 -4.34 8.06
CA GLY A 498 10.14 -5.46 8.99
C GLY A 498 11.37 -6.35 8.86
N SER A 499 12.27 -6.26 9.84
CA SER A 499 13.53 -6.98 9.86
C SER A 499 13.78 -7.71 11.18
N THR A 500 14.33 -8.90 11.05
CA THR A 500 14.83 -9.72 12.16
C THR A 500 16.32 -9.51 12.39
N HIS A 501 16.97 -8.66 11.58
CA HIS A 501 18.41 -8.37 11.69
C HIS A 501 18.78 -7.77 13.03
N GLY A 502 19.91 -8.21 13.62
CA GLY A 502 20.44 -7.67 14.88
C GLY A 502 19.63 -8.03 16.14
N ARG A 503 18.64 -8.92 16.04
CA ARG A 503 17.82 -9.33 17.18
C ARG A 503 18.57 -10.29 18.11
N ASN A 504 18.37 -10.11 19.42
CA ASN A 504 19.09 -10.80 20.48
C ASN A 504 18.14 -11.45 21.49
N TRP A 505 18.67 -12.06 22.55
CA TRP A 505 17.89 -12.72 23.60
C TRP A 505 16.98 -11.77 24.40
N GLN A 506 17.32 -10.49 24.50
CA GLN A 506 16.46 -9.50 25.16
C GLN A 506 15.17 -9.30 24.34
N ASP A 507 15.29 -9.26 23.01
CA ASP A 507 14.12 -9.18 22.11
C ASP A 507 13.25 -10.45 22.20
N VAL A 508 13.85 -11.64 22.41
CA VAL A 508 13.09 -12.88 22.66
C VAL A 508 12.27 -12.76 23.94
N THR A 509 12.89 -12.26 25.01
CA THR A 509 12.18 -12.06 26.28
C THR A 509 11.09 -10.99 26.20
N ALA A 510 11.28 -9.97 25.38
CA ALA A 510 10.28 -8.95 25.11
C ALA A 510 9.08 -9.49 24.29
N LEU A 511 9.33 -10.41 23.35
CA LEU A 511 8.29 -11.04 22.53
C LEU A 511 7.51 -12.14 23.27
N ALA A 512 8.18 -12.90 24.14
CA ALA A 512 7.62 -14.09 24.76
C ALA A 512 6.26 -13.89 25.47
N PRO A 513 6.00 -12.80 26.22
CA PRO A 513 4.70 -12.56 26.85
C PRO A 513 3.55 -12.47 25.86
N TRP A 514 3.79 -11.92 24.65
CA TRP A 514 2.75 -11.76 23.63
C TRP A 514 2.31 -13.08 23.01
N LEU A 515 3.15 -14.12 23.06
CA LEU A 515 2.79 -15.45 22.55
C LEU A 515 1.66 -16.10 23.35
N VAL A 516 1.39 -15.66 24.58
CA VAL A 516 0.24 -16.09 25.39
C VAL A 516 -1.10 -15.75 24.72
N LEU A 517 -1.13 -14.78 23.81
CA LEU A 517 -2.32 -14.47 23.04
C LEU A 517 -2.79 -15.64 22.16
N ILE A 518 -1.89 -16.49 21.67
CA ILE A 518 -2.24 -17.63 20.80
C ILE A 518 -3.09 -18.67 21.56
N PRO A 519 -2.68 -19.22 22.72
CA PRO A 519 -3.55 -20.09 23.50
C PRO A 519 -4.82 -19.39 24.00
N LEU A 520 -4.77 -18.09 24.32
CA LEU A 520 -5.98 -17.32 24.64
C LEU A 520 -6.98 -17.31 23.47
N MET A 521 -6.51 -17.08 22.23
CA MET A 521 -7.34 -17.16 21.02
C MET A 521 -7.92 -18.57 20.80
N MET A 522 -7.18 -19.62 21.18
CA MET A 522 -7.68 -21.02 21.12
C MET A 522 -8.80 -21.26 22.14
N ILE A 523 -8.72 -20.71 23.34
CA ILE A 523 -9.77 -20.77 24.35
C ILE A 523 -11.03 -20.07 23.84
N LEU A 524 -10.88 -18.91 23.21
CA LEU A 524 -11.98 -18.10 22.65
C LEU A 524 -12.48 -18.61 21.29
N ALA A 525 -11.95 -19.69 20.75
CA ALA A 525 -12.26 -20.19 19.41
C ALA A 525 -13.77 -20.45 19.19
N ARG A 526 -14.52 -20.86 20.23
CA ARG A 526 -15.97 -21.04 20.13
C ARG A 526 -16.70 -19.71 19.86
N TRP A 527 -16.25 -18.62 20.46
CA TRP A 527 -16.78 -17.28 20.22
C TRP A 527 -16.55 -16.84 18.78
N PHE A 528 -15.36 -17.15 18.25
CA PHE A 528 -15.01 -16.88 16.85
C PHE A 528 -15.85 -17.70 15.87
N ASP A 529 -16.14 -18.99 16.19
CA ASP A 529 -17.02 -19.83 15.38
C ASP A 529 -18.44 -19.23 15.31
N ILE A 530 -19.00 -18.74 16.44
CA ILE A 530 -20.31 -18.10 16.49
C ILE A 530 -20.29 -16.76 15.72
N LEU A 531 -19.26 -15.92 15.92
CA LEU A 531 -19.14 -14.64 15.23
C LEU A 531 -19.01 -14.80 13.70
N ALA A 532 -18.45 -15.92 13.25
CA ALA A 532 -18.29 -16.27 11.84
C ALA A 532 -19.63 -16.63 11.15
N MET A 533 -20.64 -17.09 11.89
CA MET A 533 -21.96 -17.47 11.33
C MET A 533 -22.69 -16.28 10.69
N GLY A 534 -22.59 -15.12 11.30
CA GLY A 534 -23.29 -13.93 10.84
C GLY A 534 -23.73 -13.06 12.01
N ARG A 535 -24.17 -11.84 11.73
CA ARG A 535 -24.65 -10.95 12.79
C ARG A 535 -25.97 -11.47 13.37
N ASP A 536 -26.92 -11.73 12.48
CA ASP A 536 -28.28 -12.10 12.88
C ASP A 536 -28.30 -13.47 13.57
N GLU A 537 -27.53 -14.43 13.05
CA GLU A 537 -27.36 -15.76 13.61
C GLU A 537 -26.65 -15.73 14.97
N ALA A 538 -25.59 -14.93 15.09
CA ALA A 538 -24.84 -14.81 16.34
C ALA A 538 -25.67 -14.12 17.44
N GLU A 539 -26.45 -13.08 17.09
CA GLU A 539 -27.37 -12.39 18.02
C GLU A 539 -28.54 -13.29 18.44
N SER A 540 -29.02 -14.15 17.53
CA SER A 540 -30.10 -15.12 17.89
C SER A 540 -29.67 -16.18 18.91
N ILE A 541 -28.36 -16.48 18.97
CA ILE A 541 -27.76 -17.39 19.96
C ILE A 541 -27.40 -16.66 21.27
N GLY A 542 -27.62 -15.33 21.33
CA GLY A 542 -27.33 -14.50 22.51
C GLY A 542 -25.96 -13.87 22.57
N LEU A 543 -25.16 -13.89 21.47
CA LEU A 543 -23.87 -13.22 21.43
C LEU A 543 -24.05 -11.72 21.16
N ASN A 544 -23.54 -10.86 22.05
CA ASN A 544 -23.43 -9.44 21.74
C ASN A 544 -22.34 -9.24 20.68
N THR A 545 -22.75 -9.14 19.41
CA THR A 545 -21.85 -9.09 18.26
C THR A 545 -20.94 -7.85 18.27
N MET A 546 -21.43 -6.71 18.79
CA MET A 546 -20.62 -5.49 18.86
C MET A 546 -19.47 -5.65 19.85
N SER A 547 -19.75 -6.13 21.07
CA SER A 547 -18.69 -6.39 22.06
C SER A 547 -17.72 -7.46 21.59
N ALA A 548 -18.23 -8.55 20.99
CA ALA A 548 -17.40 -9.62 20.46
C ALA A 548 -16.43 -9.12 19.37
N ARG A 549 -16.90 -8.24 18.46
CA ARG A 549 -16.06 -7.62 17.43
C ARG A 549 -14.99 -6.73 18.03
N ILE A 550 -15.33 -5.88 19.01
CA ILE A 550 -14.37 -4.99 19.68
C ILE A 550 -13.27 -5.81 20.36
N TRP A 551 -13.63 -6.83 21.15
CA TRP A 551 -12.65 -7.68 21.81
C TRP A 551 -11.77 -8.45 20.83
N THR A 552 -12.35 -8.93 19.73
CA THR A 552 -11.59 -9.61 18.67
C THR A 552 -10.60 -8.66 18.00
N MET A 553 -10.99 -7.41 17.74
CA MET A 553 -10.10 -6.38 17.20
C MET A 553 -9.00 -5.99 18.18
N LEU A 554 -9.30 -5.88 19.47
CA LEU A 554 -8.30 -5.61 20.50
C LEU A 554 -7.27 -6.74 20.61
N LEU A 555 -7.70 -8.00 20.56
CA LEU A 555 -6.79 -9.16 20.52
C LEU A 555 -5.88 -9.13 19.29
N ALA A 556 -6.44 -8.78 18.12
CA ALA A 556 -5.64 -8.62 16.92
C ALA A 556 -4.62 -7.48 17.06
N SER A 557 -5.01 -6.34 17.65
CA SER A 557 -4.10 -5.20 17.88
C SER A 557 -2.98 -5.55 18.84
N LEU A 558 -3.28 -6.29 19.92
CA LEU A 558 -2.27 -6.78 20.87
C LEU A 558 -1.25 -7.68 20.16
N ALA A 559 -1.70 -8.60 19.31
CA ALA A 559 -0.82 -9.50 18.57
C ALA A 559 0.05 -8.73 17.54
N VAL A 560 -0.52 -7.74 16.85
CA VAL A 560 0.22 -6.86 15.94
C VAL A 560 1.25 -6.04 16.71
N ALA A 561 0.86 -5.42 17.82
CA ALA A 561 1.74 -4.57 18.61
C ALA A 561 2.96 -5.35 19.12
N GLY A 562 2.74 -6.56 19.67
CA GLY A 562 3.83 -7.42 20.13
C GLY A 562 4.81 -7.81 19.02
N ALA A 563 4.29 -8.15 17.83
CA ALA A 563 5.12 -8.46 16.68
C ALA A 563 5.86 -7.23 16.16
N VAL A 564 5.14 -6.12 15.87
CA VAL A 564 5.72 -4.91 15.27
C VAL A 564 6.74 -4.25 16.20
N ALA A 565 6.52 -4.26 17.53
CA ALA A 565 7.47 -3.71 18.48
C ALA A 565 8.83 -4.45 18.48
N THR A 566 8.86 -5.71 18.05
CA THR A 566 10.09 -6.50 18.01
C THR A 566 10.73 -6.57 16.62
N VAL A 567 9.95 -6.70 15.53
CA VAL A 567 10.48 -6.93 14.18
C VAL A 567 10.09 -5.86 13.17
N GLY A 568 9.34 -4.84 13.58
CA GLY A 568 8.77 -3.87 12.63
C GLY A 568 7.58 -4.43 11.84
N ALA A 569 7.21 -3.75 10.76
CA ALA A 569 5.99 -4.06 9.99
C ALA A 569 6.25 -5.15 8.93
N ILE A 570 6.07 -6.43 9.28
CA ILE A 570 6.13 -7.54 8.32
C ILE A 570 4.77 -7.70 7.64
N GLY A 571 4.73 -7.55 6.31
CA GLY A 571 3.53 -7.71 5.49
C GLY A 571 3.25 -9.13 5.03
N PHE A 572 2.05 -9.36 4.47
CA PHE A 572 1.56 -10.59 3.86
C PHE A 572 1.33 -11.80 4.77
N VAL A 573 2.03 -11.95 5.87
CA VAL A 573 1.89 -13.11 6.77
C VAL A 573 0.45 -13.23 7.28
N GLY A 574 -0.14 -12.09 7.70
CA GLY A 574 -1.53 -12.01 8.16
C GLY A 574 -2.59 -12.23 7.07
N LEU A 575 -2.23 -12.12 5.80
CA LEU A 575 -3.11 -12.42 4.67
C LEU A 575 -3.05 -13.90 4.27
N ILE A 576 -1.86 -14.42 4.13
CA ILE A 576 -1.61 -15.73 3.51
C ILE A 576 -1.80 -16.88 4.48
N ALA A 577 -1.23 -16.77 5.68
CA ALA A 577 -1.27 -17.87 6.64
C ALA A 577 -2.70 -18.29 7.03
N PRO A 578 -3.66 -17.37 7.32
CA PRO A 578 -5.04 -17.77 7.57
C PRO A 578 -5.70 -18.42 6.36
N HIS A 579 -5.38 -17.95 5.17
CA HIS A 579 -5.94 -18.49 3.94
C HIS A 579 -5.45 -19.90 3.67
N ALA A 580 -4.14 -20.11 3.76
CA ALA A 580 -3.52 -21.44 3.66
C ALA A 580 -4.05 -22.38 4.76
N ALA A 581 -4.20 -21.88 5.99
CA ALA A 581 -4.73 -22.65 7.09
C ALA A 581 -6.17 -23.14 6.84
N ARG A 582 -7.05 -22.30 6.27
CA ARG A 582 -8.42 -22.71 5.89
C ARG A 582 -8.43 -23.83 4.87
N LEU A 583 -7.53 -23.78 3.89
CA LEU A 583 -7.37 -24.86 2.90
C LEU A 583 -6.87 -26.16 3.53
N CYS A 584 -6.03 -26.08 4.56
CA CYS A 584 -5.45 -27.23 5.21
C CYS A 584 -6.37 -27.87 6.26
N SER A 585 -7.00 -27.06 7.12
CA SER A 585 -7.73 -27.53 8.32
C SER A 585 -9.22 -27.26 8.33
N GLY A 586 -9.74 -26.55 7.32
CA GLY A 586 -11.14 -26.12 7.27
C GLY A 586 -11.41 -24.82 8.05
N ALA A 587 -12.70 -24.56 8.37
CA ALA A 587 -13.14 -23.27 8.86
C ALA A 587 -13.32 -23.17 10.40
N ARG A 588 -13.17 -24.27 11.16
CA ARG A 588 -13.36 -24.26 12.62
C ARG A 588 -12.20 -23.58 13.34
N TYR A 589 -12.44 -22.51 14.09
CA TYR A 589 -11.41 -21.68 14.72
C TYR A 589 -10.54 -22.43 15.75
N ARG A 590 -11.08 -23.44 16.41
CA ARG A 590 -10.30 -24.31 17.33
C ARG A 590 -9.12 -25.02 16.64
N GLN A 591 -9.24 -25.29 15.34
CA GLN A 591 -8.17 -25.90 14.53
C GLN A 591 -7.44 -24.85 13.70
N LEU A 592 -8.19 -23.84 13.27
CA LEU A 592 -7.69 -22.82 12.39
C LEU A 592 -6.64 -21.92 13.07
N VAL A 593 -6.84 -21.56 14.35
CA VAL A 593 -5.87 -20.74 15.11
C VAL A 593 -4.48 -21.39 15.19
N PRO A 594 -4.32 -22.63 15.70
CA PRO A 594 -2.99 -23.23 15.82
C PRO A 594 -2.35 -23.50 14.44
N VAL A 595 -3.13 -23.92 13.45
CA VAL A 595 -2.61 -24.14 12.09
C VAL A 595 -2.15 -22.82 11.46
N THR A 596 -2.89 -21.74 11.68
CA THR A 596 -2.52 -20.40 11.20
C THR A 596 -1.22 -19.91 11.87
N ALA A 597 -1.09 -20.09 13.17
CA ALA A 597 0.12 -19.73 13.91
C ALA A 597 1.35 -20.51 13.39
N LEU A 598 1.21 -21.82 13.20
CA LEU A 598 2.28 -22.68 12.66
C LEU A 598 2.70 -22.24 11.25
N ILE A 599 1.74 -22.02 10.36
CA ILE A 599 2.05 -21.57 8.98
C ILE A 599 2.72 -20.20 9.01
N GLY A 600 2.25 -19.27 9.85
CA GLY A 600 2.89 -17.96 10.01
C GLY A 600 4.33 -18.07 10.52
N ALA A 601 4.58 -18.89 11.53
CA ALA A 601 5.92 -19.14 12.06
C ALA A 601 6.86 -19.73 10.99
N ILE A 602 6.39 -20.75 10.26
CA ILE A 602 7.16 -21.40 9.19
C ILE A 602 7.49 -20.40 8.07
N LEU A 603 6.49 -19.62 7.62
CA LEU A 603 6.66 -18.66 6.54
C LEU A 603 7.71 -17.59 6.88
N THR A 604 7.66 -17.02 8.08
CA THR A 604 8.60 -15.98 8.51
C THR A 604 9.99 -16.53 8.80
N ALA A 605 10.11 -17.76 9.33
CA ALA A 605 11.41 -18.41 9.51
C ALA A 605 12.12 -18.68 8.18
N PHE A 606 11.40 -19.18 7.17
CA PHE A 606 11.96 -19.33 5.82
C PHE A 606 12.28 -17.99 5.18
N ALA A 607 11.41 -16.98 5.35
CA ALA A 607 11.67 -15.65 4.82
C ALA A 607 12.92 -15.02 5.45
N ASP A 608 13.12 -15.18 6.74
CA ASP A 608 14.34 -14.74 7.42
C ASP A 608 15.59 -15.48 6.90
N MET A 609 15.51 -16.79 6.75
CA MET A 609 16.60 -17.61 6.20
C MET A 609 16.97 -17.14 4.78
N PHE A 610 15.98 -16.99 3.90
CA PHE A 610 16.21 -16.50 2.53
C PHE A 610 16.74 -15.08 2.51
N GLY A 611 16.22 -14.19 3.37
CA GLY A 611 16.70 -12.81 3.48
C GLY A 611 18.19 -12.70 3.79
N ARG A 612 18.72 -13.62 4.60
CA ARG A 612 20.14 -13.68 4.94
C ARG A 612 21.04 -14.32 3.89
N THR A 613 20.49 -15.22 3.06
CA THR A 613 21.29 -16.09 2.20
C THR A 613 21.33 -15.67 0.76
N LEU A 614 20.28 -15.01 0.24
CA LEU A 614 20.14 -14.72 -1.18
C LEU A 614 21.22 -13.76 -1.73
N ILE A 615 21.64 -12.79 -0.91
CA ILE A 615 22.56 -11.71 -1.36
C ILE A 615 23.69 -11.51 -0.32
N ALA A 616 24.05 -12.56 0.42
CA ALA A 616 25.12 -12.45 1.42
C ALA A 616 26.40 -11.77 0.86
N PRO A 617 27.05 -10.84 1.57
CA PRO A 617 26.85 -10.50 2.98
C PRO A 617 25.75 -9.47 3.26
N GLN A 618 25.13 -8.87 2.26
CA GLN A 618 23.99 -7.97 2.44
C GLN A 618 22.73 -8.77 2.80
N GLU A 619 21.89 -8.22 3.66
CA GLU A 619 20.66 -8.87 4.10
C GLU A 619 19.42 -8.17 3.54
N ILE A 620 18.48 -8.96 3.05
CA ILE A 620 17.14 -8.47 2.67
C ILE A 620 16.24 -8.53 3.90
N PRO A 621 15.55 -7.43 4.29
CA PRO A 621 14.56 -7.45 5.36
C PRO A 621 13.52 -8.55 5.19
N THR A 622 13.20 -9.25 6.27
CA THR A 622 12.30 -10.41 6.28
C THR A 622 10.93 -10.07 5.67
N GLY A 623 10.42 -8.86 5.92
CA GLY A 623 9.13 -8.40 5.37
C GLY A 623 9.14 -8.24 3.85
N ILE A 624 10.27 -7.90 3.24
CA ILE A 624 10.40 -7.85 1.77
C ILE A 624 10.32 -9.27 1.20
N VAL A 625 10.99 -10.23 1.84
CA VAL A 625 10.97 -11.64 1.40
C VAL A 625 9.58 -12.24 1.57
N THR A 626 8.89 -11.96 2.70
CA THR A 626 7.51 -12.43 2.88
C THR A 626 6.55 -11.85 1.85
N ALA A 627 6.73 -10.58 1.44
CA ALA A 627 5.93 -9.97 0.39
C ALA A 627 6.20 -10.61 -0.97
N PHE A 628 7.47 -10.88 -1.28
CA PHE A 628 7.87 -11.49 -2.56
C PHE A 628 7.38 -12.94 -2.71
N ILE A 629 7.46 -13.76 -1.65
CA ILE A 629 6.92 -15.11 -1.63
C ILE A 629 5.39 -15.09 -1.54
N GLY A 630 4.88 -14.16 -0.76
CA GLY A 630 3.48 -14.08 -0.39
C GLY A 630 2.56 -13.69 -1.53
N ALA A 631 2.94 -12.74 -2.35
CA ALA A 631 2.09 -12.27 -3.44
C ALA A 631 1.80 -13.35 -4.49
N PRO A 632 2.77 -14.13 -5.01
CA PRO A 632 2.48 -15.24 -5.90
C PRO A 632 1.62 -16.34 -5.26
N LEU A 633 1.88 -16.68 -4.00
CA LEU A 633 1.07 -17.65 -3.27
C LEU A 633 -0.37 -17.18 -3.13
N PHE A 634 -0.58 -15.93 -2.77
CA PHE A 634 -1.91 -15.32 -2.65
C PHE A 634 -2.65 -15.35 -3.99
N ILE A 635 -1.97 -15.02 -5.09
CA ILE A 635 -2.51 -15.08 -6.44
C ILE A 635 -2.94 -16.51 -6.81
N LEU A 636 -2.11 -17.52 -6.51
CA LEU A 636 -2.43 -18.92 -6.76
C LEU A 636 -3.65 -19.39 -5.94
N LEU A 637 -3.73 -18.97 -4.68
CA LEU A 637 -4.84 -19.27 -3.79
C LEU A 637 -6.15 -18.64 -4.28
N MET A 638 -6.12 -17.39 -4.77
CA MET A 638 -7.28 -16.74 -5.38
C MET A 638 -7.78 -17.45 -6.63
N ARG A 639 -6.88 -17.94 -7.50
CA ARG A 639 -7.27 -18.69 -8.71
C ARG A 639 -7.98 -20.01 -8.39
N ARG A 640 -7.60 -20.69 -7.31
CA ARG A 640 -8.26 -21.93 -6.87
C ARG A 640 -9.67 -21.72 -6.30
N GLN A 641 -9.97 -20.55 -5.75
CA GLN A 641 -11.33 -20.24 -5.27
C GLN A 641 -12.32 -19.95 -6.40
N SER A 642 -11.85 -19.73 -7.61
CA SER A 642 -12.68 -19.40 -8.78
C SER A 642 -13.02 -20.62 -9.65
N ARG A 643 -12.46 -21.76 -9.37
CA ARG A 643 -12.82 -23.07 -9.94
C ARG A 643 -13.66 -23.89 -8.95
#